data_c229cd0758a081a9bf1a7bcb4272bc75
#
_entry.id   c229cd0758a081a9bf1a7bcb4272bc75
#
_cell.length_a   1.000
_cell.length_b   1.000
_cell.length_c   1.000
_cell.angle_alpha   90.00
_cell.angle_beta   90.00
_cell.angle_gamma   90.00
#
_symmetry.space_group_name_H-M   'P 1'
#
loop_
_entity.id
_entity.type
_entity.pdbx_description
1 polymer ?
#
loop_
_entity_poly.entity_id
_entity_poly.type
_entity_poly.pdbx_seq_one_letter_code
_entity_poly.pdbx_strand_id
1 'polypeptide(L)'
;MNSKWIALPGIVGLLGLVLPMQAQSVYPTRLDDPDAIYLGSTGFPVDSGASADNSAVIQAAIDAAEAQHGQGIVFVPEGRYRITRTVYVWPGVRIIGYGDHRPVFVLPDNSPGYQNDLGYMFMFAGARPDSAHTHLNAPARPDQPPTPGTVPPNNTIPDANAGTFYSAMSNVDFDLGSGNPAAIAIRFHVAQHCFLSHINFHIRSGLAALKDVGNESEDLHFYGGKYGIVTIKTSPGWQYTLLDSTFEGQSVAAIKEHEAGITLVHDSFRSVPQAIDIDAGYPDELWVENSRFEDIAGPAITVSDEKNARTEINVVNSTCHSVKTFAHFRESGRNVAGPAENYEVSSFEHGLRMNGPADTGEIGTIFDAKPSGSLPSFGPAIPPLPPTNTWVNLRSLGVKGDGVTDDTAAIRKAIEEDPVLYVPMGRYVVTGTIKLRPDTVLIGLHPSMTQFEIPDETPAFQGTGTPVPLLEAPPGGHTIVTGVGLDTNGINNRAVGALWMAGRDSLLDDVRFLGGHGTSAPDGSRINPYNNAHSADPDILRRWDAQYPSLWVTDGGGGTFADIWTPSTFAQAGLYVSDTDTPGHVYELSSEHHVRNEVKLVRVKNWEIDSLQTEEERGESGFALPLSIEQSSNITIANYHAYRVVSSYQPFPSAIKVSESSDIRFRNVHVNSNSKASFDNAIVDASHHQQVRAEEFASLDLPGAPATPDQGHSSSILSEGARVKQLATGFFNISGAAVDPAGQLYFVDAHWQSIYRWSAKKAEAVVVRDNPVDPINLAFDRAGDLLVVSYQGNGTVYTFRPGSPETEMTLLKPQPAQPRPGMTAFLPVNVWAGPDLAVKTPWQYLSPDGSVFIPAGDDFVKGQMRWSTKLANILHAFGLESVVPGSPAYITDQSDQKTYKVDVQPDGTFGAATLFAEDGGEAVAQDKNGNVYLAAEQVLVYSPEGKLLERIDVPERPIDLVFGGADRRTLYILTHGSLYAIQTQTPGL
;
A
#
# COMPACT_ATOMS: atom_id res chain seq x y z
N MET A 1 -26.67 -78.26 -31.09
CA MET A 1 -26.66 -78.00 -32.55
C MET A 1 -26.50 -76.51 -32.69
N ASN A 2 -25.51 -76.14 -33.42
CA ASN A 2 -25.17 -74.75 -33.93
C ASN A 2 -24.99 -73.60 -32.92
N SER A 3 -23.79 -73.49 -32.41
CA SER A 3 -23.22 -72.30 -31.85
C SER A 3 -22.83 -71.33 -33.00
N LYS A 4 -23.30 -70.06 -32.88
CA LYS A 4 -22.81 -68.94 -33.69
C LYS A 4 -21.95 -68.01 -32.80
N TRP A 5 -20.68 -67.98 -33.12
CA TRP A 5 -19.72 -66.94 -32.59
C TRP A 5 -20.01 -65.60 -33.30
N ILE A 6 -20.26 -64.56 -32.52
CA ILE A 6 -20.29 -63.14 -32.99
C ILE A 6 -18.97 -62.55 -32.60
N ALA A 7 -18.17 -62.16 -33.59
CA ALA A 7 -16.94 -61.35 -33.37
C ALA A 7 -17.30 -59.90 -33.11
N LEU A 8 -16.76 -59.34 -32.01
CA LEU A 8 -16.79 -57.89 -31.75
C LEU A 8 -15.71 -57.24 -32.65
N PRO A 9 -16.04 -56.09 -33.29
CA PRO A 9 -15.01 -55.25 -33.93
C PRO A 9 -14.23 -54.48 -32.88
N GLY A 10 -12.91 -54.54 -32.95
CA GLY A 10 -12.01 -53.71 -32.14
C GLY A 10 -12.18 -52.22 -32.43
N ILE A 11 -12.41 -51.43 -31.39
CA ILE A 11 -12.36 -49.97 -31.45
C ILE A 11 -10.87 -49.60 -31.48
N VAL A 12 -10.39 -49.18 -32.64
CA VAL A 12 -9.12 -48.43 -32.76
C VAL A 12 -9.38 -47.00 -32.25
N GLY A 13 -8.87 -46.70 -31.06
CA GLY A 13 -8.89 -45.36 -30.55
C GLY A 13 -8.01 -44.47 -31.44
N LEU A 14 -8.63 -43.62 -32.22
CA LEU A 14 -7.95 -42.44 -32.77
C LEU A 14 -7.60 -41.53 -31.58
N LEU A 15 -6.33 -41.49 -31.20
CA LEU A 15 -5.73 -40.37 -30.50
C LEU A 15 -5.77 -39.19 -31.45
N GLY A 16 -6.83 -38.41 -31.40
CA GLY A 16 -6.85 -37.09 -32.00
C GLY A 16 -5.83 -36.21 -31.27
N LEU A 17 -4.79 -35.79 -31.96
CA LEU A 17 -4.00 -34.64 -31.56
C LEU A 17 -4.99 -33.47 -31.48
N VAL A 18 -5.41 -33.15 -30.28
CA VAL A 18 -6.07 -31.87 -30.00
C VAL A 18 -4.93 -30.83 -30.09
N LEU A 19 -4.79 -30.23 -31.26
CA LEU A 19 -4.02 -28.99 -31.38
C LEU A 19 -4.68 -28.00 -30.42
N PRO A 20 -3.93 -27.35 -29.50
CA PRO A 20 -4.52 -26.32 -28.68
C PRO A 20 -5.15 -25.28 -29.61
N MET A 21 -6.46 -25.07 -29.49
CA MET A 21 -7.14 -23.97 -30.17
C MET A 21 -6.49 -22.69 -29.63
N GLN A 22 -5.96 -21.87 -30.53
CA GLN A 22 -5.49 -20.53 -30.17
C GLN A 22 -6.67 -19.76 -29.56
N ALA A 23 -6.46 -19.04 -28.47
CA ALA A 23 -7.50 -18.23 -27.87
C ALA A 23 -7.94 -17.10 -28.83
N GLN A 24 -9.22 -16.81 -28.80
CA GLN A 24 -9.76 -15.70 -29.54
C GLN A 24 -9.19 -14.38 -29.00
N SER A 25 -8.81 -13.50 -29.89
CA SER A 25 -8.26 -12.19 -29.50
C SER A 25 -9.38 -11.21 -29.11
N VAL A 26 -9.14 -10.39 -28.08
CA VAL A 26 -10.02 -9.26 -27.74
C VAL A 26 -9.80 -8.08 -28.69
N TYR A 27 -8.67 -8.05 -29.41
CA TYR A 27 -8.34 -7.05 -30.43
C TYR A 27 -8.22 -7.71 -31.83
N PRO A 28 -9.31 -8.14 -32.46
CA PRO A 28 -9.25 -8.83 -33.75
C PRO A 28 -8.77 -7.96 -34.91
N THR A 29 -8.81 -6.63 -34.75
CA THR A 29 -8.34 -5.70 -35.76
C THR A 29 -7.19 -4.84 -35.25
N ARG A 30 -6.25 -4.53 -36.15
CA ARG A 30 -5.19 -3.59 -35.83
C ARG A 30 -5.78 -2.20 -35.53
N LEU A 31 -5.45 -1.65 -34.36
CA LEU A 31 -5.75 -0.26 -34.03
C LEU A 31 -4.73 0.68 -34.70
N ASP A 32 -5.22 1.82 -35.19
CA ASP A 32 -4.36 2.82 -35.82
C ASP A 32 -3.98 3.90 -34.80
N ASP A 33 -2.75 3.83 -34.31
CA ASP A 33 -2.15 4.80 -33.42
C ASP A 33 -0.82 5.28 -34.00
N PRO A 34 -0.72 6.58 -34.37
CA PRO A 34 0.45 7.09 -35.08
C PRO A 34 1.74 7.08 -34.25
N ASP A 35 1.61 7.04 -32.91
CA ASP A 35 2.74 7.10 -31.99
C ASP A 35 3.15 5.69 -31.50
N ALA A 36 2.43 4.63 -31.93
CA ALA A 36 2.73 3.25 -31.56
C ALA A 36 3.75 2.59 -32.48
N ILE A 37 4.48 1.63 -31.94
CA ILE A 37 5.39 0.75 -32.67
C ILE A 37 4.64 -0.52 -33.08
N TYR A 38 4.81 -0.96 -34.34
CA TYR A 38 4.17 -2.16 -34.86
C TYR A 38 5.21 -3.21 -35.23
N LEU A 39 5.18 -4.35 -34.56
CA LEU A 39 5.92 -5.55 -34.98
C LEU A 39 5.37 -6.04 -36.33
N GLY A 40 6.24 -6.62 -37.17
CA GLY A 40 5.89 -7.03 -38.54
C GLY A 40 5.93 -5.89 -39.54
N SER A 41 6.16 -4.64 -39.12
CA SER A 41 6.44 -3.52 -40.04
C SER A 41 7.83 -3.63 -40.66
N THR A 42 8.09 -2.80 -41.69
CA THR A 42 9.43 -2.77 -42.36
C THR A 42 10.58 -2.50 -41.41
N GLY A 43 10.34 -1.72 -40.33
CA GLY A 43 11.34 -1.41 -39.28
C GLY A 43 11.60 -2.57 -38.32
N PHE A 44 10.62 -3.44 -38.11
CA PHE A 44 10.65 -4.52 -37.13
C PHE A 44 10.13 -5.84 -37.74
N PRO A 45 10.85 -6.43 -38.72
CA PRO A 45 10.40 -7.64 -39.38
C PRO A 45 10.53 -8.85 -38.44
N VAL A 46 9.50 -9.67 -38.37
CA VAL A 46 9.40 -10.84 -37.49
C VAL A 46 9.14 -12.13 -38.26
N ASP A 47 9.59 -13.26 -37.72
CA ASP A 47 9.13 -14.59 -38.14
C ASP A 47 7.96 -15.05 -37.29
N SER A 48 6.75 -14.94 -37.84
CA SER A 48 5.49 -15.31 -37.17
C SER A 48 5.22 -16.82 -37.16
N GLY A 49 6.11 -17.63 -37.68
CA GLY A 49 6.02 -19.10 -37.68
C GLY A 49 6.88 -19.81 -36.63
N ALA A 50 7.54 -19.10 -35.73
CA ALA A 50 8.45 -19.58 -34.72
C ALA A 50 9.68 -20.36 -35.25
N SER A 51 10.03 -20.19 -36.53
CA SER A 51 11.21 -20.86 -37.10
C SER A 51 12.52 -20.16 -36.75
N ALA A 52 12.51 -18.83 -36.61
CA ALA A 52 13.65 -18.02 -36.20
C ALA A 52 13.43 -17.39 -34.82
N ASP A 53 14.55 -17.01 -34.15
CA ASP A 53 14.50 -16.29 -32.86
C ASP A 53 14.09 -14.82 -33.06
N ASN A 54 13.02 -14.42 -32.44
CA ASN A 54 12.48 -13.06 -32.49
C ASN A 54 12.90 -12.18 -31.28
N SER A 55 13.64 -12.71 -30.31
CA SER A 55 13.98 -11.98 -29.09
C SER A 55 14.61 -10.61 -29.37
N ALA A 56 15.53 -10.53 -30.35
CA ALA A 56 16.23 -9.29 -30.66
C ALA A 56 15.33 -8.23 -31.33
N VAL A 57 14.47 -8.64 -32.24
CA VAL A 57 13.58 -7.67 -32.93
C VAL A 57 12.47 -7.19 -32.04
N ILE A 58 11.96 -8.03 -31.14
CA ILE A 58 10.99 -7.63 -30.11
C ILE A 58 11.63 -6.62 -29.15
N GLN A 59 12.86 -6.91 -28.67
CA GLN A 59 13.61 -5.97 -27.84
C GLN A 59 13.82 -4.63 -28.55
N ALA A 60 14.19 -4.65 -29.84
CA ALA A 60 14.38 -3.43 -30.61
C ALA A 60 13.09 -2.60 -30.76
N ALA A 61 11.93 -3.25 -30.86
CA ALA A 61 10.65 -2.57 -30.90
C ALA A 61 10.30 -1.90 -29.55
N ILE A 62 10.55 -2.60 -28.43
CA ILE A 62 10.40 -2.07 -27.08
C ILE A 62 11.36 -0.89 -26.84
N ASP A 63 12.63 -1.04 -27.29
CA ASP A 63 13.63 0.03 -27.22
C ASP A 63 13.20 1.26 -28.02
N ALA A 64 12.57 1.06 -29.17
CA ALA A 64 12.10 2.17 -30.00
C ALA A 64 10.90 2.89 -29.38
N ALA A 65 9.96 2.16 -28.78
CA ALA A 65 8.83 2.76 -28.08
C ALA A 65 9.30 3.64 -26.91
N GLU A 66 10.21 3.14 -26.08
CA GLU A 66 10.79 3.92 -24.98
C GLU A 66 11.61 5.12 -25.50
N ALA A 67 12.44 4.93 -26.52
CA ALA A 67 13.29 5.99 -27.04
C ALA A 67 12.52 7.17 -27.66
N GLN A 68 11.29 6.96 -28.07
CA GLN A 68 10.44 7.97 -28.72
C GLN A 68 9.90 9.00 -27.71
N HIS A 69 9.35 8.53 -26.58
CA HIS A 69 8.70 9.38 -25.58
C HIS A 69 8.99 8.94 -24.11
N GLY A 70 9.94 8.05 -23.87
CA GLY A 70 10.17 7.41 -22.56
C GLY A 70 9.15 6.34 -22.20
N GLN A 71 8.07 6.24 -22.96
CA GLN A 71 6.94 5.32 -22.80
C GLN A 71 6.33 5.02 -24.17
N GLY A 72 5.36 4.11 -24.25
CA GLY A 72 4.63 3.87 -25.48
C GLY A 72 4.03 2.49 -25.62
N ILE A 73 3.46 2.21 -26.79
CA ILE A 73 2.78 0.96 -27.10
C ILE A 73 3.52 0.22 -28.22
N VAL A 74 3.71 -1.08 -28.02
CA VAL A 74 4.18 -2.02 -29.05
C VAL A 74 3.04 -2.98 -29.41
N PHE A 75 2.50 -2.86 -30.60
CA PHE A 75 1.49 -3.78 -31.13
C PHE A 75 2.14 -5.01 -31.76
N VAL A 76 1.66 -6.21 -31.33
CA VAL A 76 2.16 -7.51 -31.78
C VAL A 76 1.07 -8.20 -32.62
N PRO A 77 1.29 -8.45 -33.93
CA PRO A 77 0.29 -9.12 -34.77
C PRO A 77 0.18 -10.62 -34.41
N GLU A 78 -0.96 -11.22 -34.76
CA GLU A 78 -1.16 -12.66 -34.68
C GLU A 78 0.03 -13.44 -35.27
N GLY A 79 0.46 -14.49 -34.57
CA GLY A 79 1.59 -15.32 -34.94
C GLY A 79 2.17 -16.11 -33.76
N ARG A 80 3.19 -16.89 -34.05
CA ARG A 80 3.97 -17.59 -33.03
C ARG A 80 5.41 -17.08 -33.07
N TYR A 81 5.90 -16.56 -31.97
CA TYR A 81 7.18 -15.85 -31.86
C TYR A 81 8.13 -16.61 -30.96
N ARG A 82 9.19 -17.21 -31.55
CA ARG A 82 10.20 -17.90 -30.79
C ARG A 82 11.06 -16.94 -29.98
N ILE A 83 11.15 -17.20 -28.66
CA ILE A 83 11.93 -16.44 -27.68
C ILE A 83 12.99 -17.39 -27.12
N THR A 84 14.28 -17.02 -27.17
CA THR A 84 15.37 -17.84 -26.64
C THR A 84 16.23 -17.15 -25.60
N ARG A 85 15.96 -15.88 -25.32
CA ARG A 85 16.61 -15.06 -24.28
C ARG A 85 15.61 -14.11 -23.65
N THR A 86 15.94 -13.58 -22.48
CA THR A 86 15.09 -12.61 -21.77
C THR A 86 14.88 -11.35 -22.62
N VAL A 87 13.63 -10.96 -22.75
CA VAL A 87 13.20 -9.69 -23.31
C VAL A 87 12.83 -8.76 -22.16
N TYR A 88 13.36 -7.54 -22.16
CA TYR A 88 13.13 -6.56 -21.12
C TYR A 88 12.01 -5.61 -21.55
N VAL A 89 11.02 -5.41 -20.67
CA VAL A 89 9.97 -4.42 -20.84
C VAL A 89 10.33 -3.21 -19.98
N TRP A 90 10.60 -2.10 -20.66
CA TRP A 90 10.99 -0.87 -19.98
C TRP A 90 9.78 -0.20 -19.32
N PRO A 91 10.00 0.61 -18.27
CA PRO A 91 8.90 1.34 -17.62
C PRO A 91 8.06 2.14 -18.61
N GLY A 92 6.75 2.09 -18.45
CA GLY A 92 5.81 2.77 -19.32
C GLY A 92 5.67 2.18 -20.73
N VAL A 93 6.23 1.01 -21.02
CA VAL A 93 6.01 0.34 -22.31
C VAL A 93 4.92 -0.72 -22.15
N ARG A 94 3.91 -0.66 -23.03
CA ARG A 94 2.81 -1.62 -23.11
C ARG A 94 2.93 -2.49 -24.35
N ILE A 95 2.77 -3.80 -24.20
CA ILE A 95 2.81 -4.80 -25.29
C ILE A 95 1.39 -5.30 -25.50
N ILE A 96 0.81 -5.11 -26.67
CA ILE A 96 -0.59 -5.43 -26.96
C ILE A 96 -0.68 -6.31 -28.22
N GLY A 97 -1.23 -7.51 -28.06
CA GLY A 97 -1.47 -8.42 -29.17
C GLY A 97 -2.70 -8.01 -29.98
N TYR A 98 -2.71 -8.30 -31.30
CA TYR A 98 -3.89 -8.14 -32.15
C TYR A 98 -3.94 -9.18 -33.28
N GLY A 99 -5.12 -9.39 -33.84
CA GLY A 99 -5.42 -10.37 -34.88
C GLY A 99 -6.63 -11.22 -34.51
N ASP A 100 -7.05 -12.16 -35.34
CA ASP A 100 -8.16 -13.04 -35.04
C ASP A 100 -7.87 -13.94 -33.81
N HIS A 101 -6.59 -14.29 -33.66
CA HIS A 101 -6.10 -15.05 -32.48
C HIS A 101 -4.98 -14.27 -31.79
N ARG A 102 -4.81 -14.54 -30.50
CA ARG A 102 -3.73 -13.96 -29.71
C ARG A 102 -2.35 -14.39 -30.24
N PRO A 103 -1.36 -13.48 -30.38
CA PRO A 103 0.02 -13.87 -30.64
C PRO A 103 0.58 -14.73 -29.51
N VAL A 104 1.43 -15.71 -29.84
CA VAL A 104 1.99 -16.64 -28.88
C VAL A 104 3.50 -16.48 -28.79
N PHE A 105 4.02 -16.16 -27.61
CA PHE A 105 5.46 -16.22 -27.33
C PHE A 105 5.88 -17.64 -26.94
N VAL A 106 6.81 -18.22 -27.70
CA VAL A 106 7.17 -19.63 -27.59
C VAL A 106 8.62 -19.77 -27.11
N LEU A 107 8.81 -20.39 -25.98
CA LEU A 107 10.10 -20.91 -25.54
C LEU A 107 10.27 -22.31 -26.13
N PRO A 108 11.30 -22.59 -26.97
CA PRO A 108 11.52 -23.93 -27.52
C PRO A 108 11.77 -24.99 -26.44
N ASP A 109 11.50 -26.25 -26.77
CA ASP A 109 11.82 -27.37 -25.89
C ASP A 109 13.32 -27.38 -25.57
N ASN A 110 13.67 -27.67 -24.29
CA ASN A 110 15.04 -27.75 -23.80
C ASN A 110 15.91 -26.52 -24.13
N SER A 111 15.34 -25.31 -24.02
CA SER A 111 16.04 -24.05 -24.29
C SER A 111 17.19 -23.83 -23.33
N PRO A 112 18.43 -23.57 -23.83
CA PRO A 112 19.58 -23.29 -22.97
C PRO A 112 19.31 -22.10 -22.00
N GLY A 113 19.69 -22.26 -20.72
CA GLY A 113 19.50 -21.24 -19.70
C GLY A 113 18.19 -21.38 -18.91
N TYR A 114 17.33 -22.38 -19.24
CA TYR A 114 16.04 -22.60 -18.58
C TYR A 114 15.90 -23.96 -17.89
N GLN A 115 17.03 -24.69 -17.67
CA GLN A 115 17.01 -26.04 -17.09
C GLN A 115 17.37 -26.08 -15.61
N ASN A 116 18.37 -25.32 -15.17
CA ASN A 116 18.92 -25.44 -13.81
C ASN A 116 18.71 -24.15 -12.98
N ASP A 117 18.97 -23.00 -13.59
CA ASP A 117 18.82 -21.70 -12.96
C ASP A 117 17.57 -21.03 -13.50
N LEU A 118 16.97 -20.15 -12.70
CA LEU A 118 15.81 -19.36 -13.12
C LEU A 118 16.08 -18.70 -14.47
N GLY A 119 15.07 -18.74 -15.35
CA GLY A 119 15.12 -18.07 -16.64
C GLY A 119 13.79 -17.39 -16.95
N TYR A 120 13.81 -16.06 -17.14
CA TYR A 120 12.63 -15.29 -17.54
C TYR A 120 12.57 -15.17 -19.07
N MET A 121 11.39 -15.43 -19.65
CA MET A 121 11.13 -15.05 -21.05
C MET A 121 11.01 -13.53 -21.17
N PHE A 122 10.21 -12.90 -20.29
CA PHE A 122 10.07 -11.46 -20.19
C PHE A 122 10.37 -11.01 -18.77
N MET A 123 11.02 -9.85 -18.64
CA MET A 123 11.30 -9.20 -17.37
C MET A 123 10.91 -7.73 -17.48
N PHE A 124 9.94 -7.33 -16.66
CA PHE A 124 9.66 -5.92 -16.45
C PHE A 124 10.81 -5.32 -15.64
N ALA A 125 11.40 -4.26 -16.13
CA ALA A 125 12.64 -3.70 -15.62
C ALA A 125 12.41 -2.30 -15.04
N GLY A 126 13.22 -1.93 -14.05
CA GLY A 126 13.09 -0.62 -13.37
C GLY A 126 13.68 0.55 -14.14
N ALA A 127 14.56 0.31 -15.12
CA ALA A 127 15.09 1.34 -16.00
C ALA A 127 15.74 0.70 -17.24
N ARG A 128 15.76 1.47 -18.33
CA ARG A 128 16.59 1.15 -19.49
C ARG A 128 17.98 1.76 -19.29
N PRO A 129 19.07 0.98 -19.37
CA PRO A 129 20.43 1.52 -19.34
C PRO A 129 20.64 2.54 -20.47
N ASP A 130 21.33 3.62 -20.16
CA ASP A 130 21.65 4.70 -21.12
C ASP A 130 20.44 5.37 -21.79
N SER A 131 19.24 5.26 -21.21
CA SER A 131 18.07 5.98 -21.69
C SER A 131 18.24 7.48 -21.53
N ALA A 132 17.76 8.25 -22.53
CA ALA A 132 17.65 9.70 -22.43
C ALA A 132 16.47 10.13 -21.50
N HIS A 133 15.59 9.20 -21.16
CA HIS A 133 14.37 9.43 -20.37
C HIS A 133 14.47 8.86 -18.95
N THR A 134 15.58 9.13 -18.26
CA THR A 134 15.86 8.57 -16.91
C THR A 134 14.98 9.13 -15.79
N HIS A 135 14.21 10.18 -16.07
CA HIS A 135 13.40 10.89 -15.08
C HIS A 135 12.08 10.15 -14.71
N LEU A 136 11.63 9.21 -15.52
CA LEU A 136 10.44 8.40 -15.21
C LEU A 136 10.73 7.29 -14.18
N ASN A 137 12.02 7.00 -13.97
CA ASN A 137 12.43 5.90 -13.11
C ASN A 137 13.59 6.34 -12.25
N ALA A 138 13.49 6.08 -10.97
CA ALA A 138 14.65 6.22 -10.09
C ALA A 138 15.78 5.34 -10.63
N PRO A 139 17.03 5.86 -10.75
CA PRO A 139 18.15 5.02 -11.14
C PRO A 139 18.24 3.84 -10.17
N ALA A 140 18.61 2.67 -10.71
CA ALA A 140 18.86 1.49 -9.88
C ALA A 140 19.74 1.88 -8.70
N ARG A 141 19.31 1.57 -7.50
CA ARG A 141 20.11 1.85 -6.30
C ARG A 141 21.37 0.99 -6.41
N PRO A 142 22.57 1.56 -6.28
CA PRO A 142 23.82 0.84 -6.48
C PRO A 142 24.02 -0.37 -5.56
N ASP A 143 23.24 -0.45 -4.50
CA ASP A 143 23.26 -1.47 -3.45
C ASP A 143 22.26 -2.60 -3.68
N GLN A 144 21.35 -2.49 -4.66
CA GLN A 144 20.45 -3.57 -5.00
C GLN A 144 21.19 -4.62 -5.83
N PRO A 145 21.16 -5.89 -5.45
CA PRO A 145 21.75 -6.95 -6.26
C PRO A 145 20.99 -7.09 -7.58
N PRO A 146 21.68 -7.43 -8.67
CA PRO A 146 21.03 -7.69 -9.95
C PRO A 146 20.00 -8.81 -9.81
N THR A 147 18.85 -8.66 -10.46
CA THR A 147 17.81 -9.69 -10.44
C THR A 147 18.31 -10.97 -11.10
N PRO A 148 18.34 -12.11 -10.39
CA PRO A 148 18.67 -13.39 -10.99
C PRO A 148 17.62 -13.78 -12.03
N GLY A 149 18.02 -14.57 -13.04
CA GLY A 149 17.07 -15.17 -13.98
C GLY A 149 17.06 -14.56 -15.38
N THR A 150 17.92 -13.62 -15.66
CA THR A 150 18.10 -13.13 -17.04
C THR A 150 18.87 -14.15 -17.89
N VAL A 151 18.48 -14.35 -19.15
CA VAL A 151 19.08 -15.28 -20.10
C VAL A 151 19.51 -14.53 -21.37
N PRO A 152 20.81 -14.40 -21.69
CA PRO A 152 21.96 -14.72 -20.83
C PRO A 152 21.99 -13.85 -19.57
N PRO A 153 22.74 -14.25 -18.55
CA PRO A 153 22.85 -13.43 -17.33
C PRO A 153 23.26 -11.98 -17.62
N ASN A 154 22.53 -11.04 -17.09
CA ASN A 154 22.77 -9.61 -17.25
C ASN A 154 22.60 -8.90 -15.90
N ASN A 155 23.69 -8.31 -15.40
CA ASN A 155 23.74 -7.65 -14.11
C ASN A 155 23.59 -6.13 -14.20
N THR A 156 23.30 -5.59 -15.39
CA THR A 156 23.19 -4.14 -15.61
C THR A 156 21.74 -3.65 -15.69
N ILE A 157 20.79 -4.56 -15.84
CA ILE A 157 19.37 -4.23 -15.89
C ILE A 157 18.79 -4.31 -14.48
N PRO A 158 18.29 -3.19 -13.91
CA PRO A 158 17.65 -3.20 -12.62
C PRO A 158 16.28 -3.89 -12.70
N ASP A 159 15.90 -4.52 -11.61
CA ASP A 159 14.53 -5.02 -11.44
C ASP A 159 13.53 -3.87 -11.42
N ALA A 160 12.29 -4.17 -11.81
CA ALA A 160 11.18 -3.27 -11.58
C ALA A 160 11.00 -3.03 -10.07
N ASN A 161 10.42 -1.92 -9.70
CA ASN A 161 10.33 -1.46 -8.31
C ASN A 161 9.17 -0.43 -8.16
N ALA A 162 9.07 0.17 -6.98
CA ALA A 162 8.09 1.20 -6.65
C ALA A 162 8.01 2.40 -7.61
N GLY A 163 8.98 2.59 -8.47
CA GLY A 163 8.98 3.65 -9.50
C GLY A 163 8.67 3.13 -10.91
N THR A 164 8.24 1.89 -11.06
CA THR A 164 7.92 1.28 -12.36
C THR A 164 6.43 1.32 -12.60
N PHE A 165 6.00 2.31 -13.36
CA PHE A 165 4.59 2.61 -13.64
C PHE A 165 4.23 2.38 -15.10
N TYR A 166 2.94 2.20 -15.39
CA TYR A 166 2.31 2.15 -16.73
C TYR A 166 2.73 1.02 -17.64
N SER A 167 3.52 0.08 -17.18
CA SER A 167 4.00 -1.04 -17.99
C SER A 167 2.94 -2.14 -18.02
N ALA A 168 2.61 -2.66 -19.20
CA ALA A 168 1.58 -3.69 -19.32
C ALA A 168 1.87 -4.69 -20.42
N MET A 169 1.19 -5.84 -20.32
CA MET A 169 1.13 -6.81 -21.42
C MET A 169 -0.30 -7.35 -21.52
N SER A 170 -0.88 -7.27 -22.71
CA SER A 170 -2.27 -7.63 -22.92
C SER A 170 -2.47 -8.43 -24.20
N ASN A 171 -3.45 -9.36 -24.18
CA ASN A 171 -3.92 -10.08 -25.35
C ASN A 171 -2.82 -10.86 -26.08
N VAL A 172 -1.99 -11.57 -25.34
CA VAL A 172 -0.92 -12.44 -25.82
C VAL A 172 -0.94 -13.77 -25.09
N ASP A 173 -0.37 -14.83 -25.64
CA ASP A 173 -0.26 -16.13 -25.00
C ASP A 173 1.21 -16.55 -24.84
N PHE A 174 1.48 -17.48 -23.92
CA PHE A 174 2.79 -18.05 -23.68
C PHE A 174 2.78 -19.57 -23.80
N ASP A 175 3.82 -20.13 -24.42
CA ASP A 175 4.09 -21.56 -24.44
C ASP A 175 5.55 -21.80 -24.00
N LEU A 176 5.74 -22.35 -22.79
CA LEU A 176 7.07 -22.49 -22.18
C LEU A 176 7.83 -23.76 -22.65
N GLY A 177 7.28 -24.49 -23.62
CA GLY A 177 7.88 -25.70 -24.12
C GLY A 177 8.11 -26.78 -23.05
N SER A 178 8.65 -27.92 -23.48
CA SER A 178 8.99 -29.02 -22.59
C SER A 178 10.49 -29.04 -22.28
N GLY A 179 10.86 -29.61 -21.12
CA GLY A 179 12.27 -29.71 -20.72
C GLY A 179 12.91 -28.38 -20.26
N ASN A 180 12.06 -27.42 -19.80
CA ASN A 180 12.46 -26.12 -19.27
C ASN A 180 12.03 -25.95 -17.81
N PRO A 181 12.46 -26.81 -16.86
CA PRO A 181 11.92 -26.84 -15.50
C PRO A 181 12.19 -25.59 -14.65
N ALA A 182 13.07 -24.70 -15.08
CA ALA A 182 13.40 -23.44 -14.42
C ALA A 182 12.84 -22.22 -15.16
N ALA A 183 12.04 -22.43 -16.23
CA ALA A 183 11.45 -21.35 -17.01
C ALA A 183 10.29 -20.66 -16.28
N ILE A 184 10.25 -19.35 -16.41
CA ILE A 184 9.17 -18.46 -15.98
C ILE A 184 8.81 -17.58 -17.18
N ALA A 185 7.50 -17.40 -17.42
CA ALA A 185 7.08 -16.55 -18.54
C ALA A 185 7.41 -15.08 -18.25
N ILE A 186 6.97 -14.55 -17.12
CA ILE A 186 7.09 -13.11 -16.82
C ILE A 186 7.57 -12.91 -15.38
N ARG A 187 8.54 -12.01 -15.19
CA ARG A 187 8.81 -11.34 -13.90
C ARG A 187 8.09 -10.01 -13.90
N PHE A 188 7.20 -9.80 -12.89
CA PHE A 188 6.24 -8.70 -12.89
C PHE A 188 6.23 -7.92 -11.55
N HIS A 189 7.39 -7.45 -11.09
CA HIS A 189 7.57 -6.74 -9.83
C HIS A 189 7.39 -5.22 -10.01
N VAL A 190 6.17 -4.78 -10.25
CA VAL A 190 5.80 -3.44 -10.75
C VAL A 190 4.95 -2.66 -9.75
N ALA A 191 4.60 -1.43 -10.09
CA ALA A 191 3.76 -0.52 -9.31
C ALA A 191 2.51 -0.08 -10.12
N GLN A 192 1.92 1.06 -9.80
CA GLN A 192 0.62 1.52 -10.31
C GLN A 192 0.51 1.57 -11.83
N HIS A 193 -0.70 1.35 -12.34
CA HIS A 193 -1.04 1.28 -13.76
C HIS A 193 -0.20 0.28 -14.56
N CYS A 194 0.28 -0.74 -13.88
CA CYS A 194 0.92 -1.88 -14.51
C CYS A 194 -0.01 -3.07 -14.43
N PHE A 195 -0.30 -3.70 -15.55
CA PHE A 195 -1.18 -4.85 -15.55
C PHE A 195 -0.78 -5.93 -16.56
N LEU A 196 -1.31 -7.13 -16.33
CA LEU A 196 -1.34 -8.23 -17.29
C LEU A 196 -2.79 -8.59 -17.56
N SER A 197 -3.22 -8.64 -18.82
CA SER A 197 -4.61 -8.98 -19.12
C SER A 197 -4.76 -9.87 -20.36
N HIS A 198 -5.80 -10.71 -20.35
CA HIS A 198 -6.15 -11.59 -21.48
C HIS A 198 -4.99 -12.48 -21.95
N ILE A 199 -4.39 -13.25 -21.02
CA ILE A 199 -3.20 -14.07 -21.30
C ILE A 199 -3.44 -15.54 -20.93
N ASN A 200 -3.14 -16.46 -21.85
CA ASN A 200 -3.02 -17.88 -21.55
C ASN A 200 -1.57 -18.29 -21.36
N PHE A 201 -1.26 -18.90 -20.24
CA PHE A 201 0.06 -19.45 -19.94
C PHE A 201 0.04 -20.98 -20.04
N HIS A 202 0.59 -21.54 -21.11
CA HIS A 202 0.91 -22.95 -21.21
C HIS A 202 2.28 -23.23 -20.59
N ILE A 203 2.32 -23.45 -19.29
CA ILE A 203 3.55 -23.53 -18.49
C ILE A 203 4.34 -24.81 -18.77
N ARG A 204 3.66 -25.90 -19.19
CA ARG A 204 4.29 -27.18 -19.55
C ARG A 204 5.10 -27.77 -18.39
N SER A 205 6.45 -27.89 -18.59
CA SER A 205 7.38 -28.30 -17.54
C SER A 205 8.01 -27.15 -16.77
N GLY A 206 7.58 -25.92 -17.04
CA GLY A 206 8.13 -24.70 -16.42
C GLY A 206 7.87 -24.60 -14.93
N LEU A 207 8.64 -23.72 -14.29
CA LEU A 207 8.51 -23.45 -12.87
C LEU A 207 7.21 -22.72 -12.55
N ALA A 208 6.96 -21.60 -13.22
CA ALA A 208 5.76 -20.79 -13.05
C ALA A 208 5.45 -19.94 -14.28
N ALA A 209 4.26 -19.41 -14.37
CA ALA A 209 3.95 -18.35 -15.34
C ALA A 209 4.48 -17.01 -14.84
N LEU A 210 4.15 -16.61 -13.61
CA LEU A 210 4.55 -15.34 -13.03
C LEU A 210 5.49 -15.54 -11.85
N LYS A 211 6.46 -14.64 -11.75
CA LYS A 211 7.29 -14.51 -10.57
C LYS A 211 7.33 -13.06 -10.12
N ASP A 212 7.07 -12.89 -8.83
CA ASP A 212 6.81 -11.64 -8.14
C ASP A 212 5.81 -10.78 -8.93
N VAL A 213 4.79 -10.34 -8.27
CA VAL A 213 3.66 -9.66 -8.90
C VAL A 213 3.48 -8.28 -8.25
N GLY A 214 2.70 -7.42 -8.88
CA GLY A 214 2.35 -6.11 -8.33
C GLY A 214 1.18 -5.51 -9.10
N ASN A 215 0.47 -4.59 -8.46
CA ASN A 215 -0.69 -3.87 -8.97
C ASN A 215 -1.85 -4.80 -9.36
N GLU A 216 -2.19 -4.92 -10.61
CA GLU A 216 -3.38 -5.64 -11.05
C GLU A 216 -3.12 -6.63 -12.20
N SER A 217 -3.98 -7.64 -12.30
CA SER A 217 -4.09 -8.52 -13.48
C SER A 217 -5.51 -9.07 -13.62
N GLU A 218 -5.93 -9.28 -14.87
CA GLU A 218 -7.27 -9.78 -15.17
C GLU A 218 -7.26 -10.82 -16.31
N ASP A 219 -8.23 -11.73 -16.31
CA ASP A 219 -8.42 -12.76 -17.36
C ASP A 219 -7.12 -13.49 -17.72
N LEU A 220 -6.42 -13.99 -16.68
CA LEU A 220 -5.24 -14.81 -16.84
C LEU A 220 -5.59 -16.29 -16.69
N HIS A 221 -5.09 -17.13 -17.61
CA HIS A 221 -5.33 -18.56 -17.57
C HIS A 221 -4.02 -19.35 -17.48
N PHE A 222 -3.84 -20.05 -16.37
CA PHE A 222 -2.62 -20.79 -16.03
C PHE A 222 -2.82 -22.29 -16.22
N TYR A 223 -2.13 -22.89 -17.19
CA TYR A 223 -2.24 -24.32 -17.51
C TYR A 223 -0.95 -25.09 -17.21
N GLY A 224 -1.03 -26.07 -16.29
CA GLY A 224 0.07 -26.95 -15.93
C GLY A 224 1.23 -26.25 -15.19
N GLY A 225 2.44 -26.78 -15.37
CA GLY A 225 3.62 -26.28 -14.68
C GLY A 225 3.75 -26.76 -13.24
N LYS A 226 4.70 -26.18 -12.52
CA LYS A 226 4.86 -26.43 -11.09
C LYS A 226 3.95 -25.52 -10.27
N TYR A 227 3.94 -24.24 -10.64
CA TYR A 227 3.11 -23.18 -10.07
C TYR A 227 2.48 -22.32 -11.18
N GLY A 228 1.38 -21.65 -10.89
CA GLY A 228 0.89 -20.55 -11.70
C GLY A 228 1.65 -19.27 -11.36
N ILE A 229 1.61 -18.87 -10.09
CA ILE A 229 2.29 -17.69 -9.55
C ILE A 229 3.23 -18.11 -8.41
N VAL A 230 4.42 -17.53 -8.38
CA VAL A 230 5.36 -17.56 -7.23
C VAL A 230 5.71 -16.13 -6.90
N THR A 231 5.30 -15.67 -5.73
CA THR A 231 5.51 -14.27 -5.35
C THR A 231 5.96 -14.13 -3.90
N ILE A 232 6.53 -13.00 -3.60
CA ILE A 232 6.88 -12.55 -2.25
C ILE A 232 6.28 -11.16 -2.09
N LYS A 233 6.54 -10.51 -0.97
CA LYS A 233 6.12 -9.14 -0.70
C LYS A 233 6.23 -8.28 -1.97
N THR A 234 5.12 -7.65 -2.33
CA THR A 234 5.07 -6.72 -3.45
C THR A 234 5.92 -5.48 -3.19
N SER A 235 6.33 -4.78 -4.22
CA SER A 235 7.10 -3.55 -4.06
C SER A 235 6.21 -2.34 -4.35
N PRO A 236 6.18 -1.36 -3.48
CA PRO A 236 6.83 -1.09 -2.20
C PRO A 236 6.03 -1.54 -0.97
N GLY A 237 5.11 -2.44 -1.08
CA GLY A 237 4.13 -2.85 -0.10
C GLY A 237 2.72 -2.66 -0.63
N TRP A 238 2.60 -2.51 -1.96
CA TRP A 238 1.34 -2.55 -2.67
C TRP A 238 0.72 -3.93 -2.56
N GLN A 239 -0.57 -3.98 -2.72
CA GLN A 239 -1.30 -5.22 -2.89
C GLN A 239 -1.18 -5.70 -4.34
N TYR A 240 -1.58 -6.94 -4.55
CA TYR A 240 -1.77 -7.48 -5.90
C TYR A 240 -3.20 -7.94 -6.07
N THR A 241 -3.88 -7.38 -7.05
CA THR A 241 -5.25 -7.72 -7.37
C THR A 241 -5.29 -8.62 -8.61
N LEU A 242 -5.95 -9.78 -8.50
CA LEU A 242 -6.15 -10.72 -9.59
C LEU A 242 -7.65 -10.93 -9.79
N LEU A 243 -8.14 -10.70 -11.00
CA LEU A 243 -9.55 -10.74 -11.35
C LEU A 243 -9.81 -11.78 -12.45
N ASP A 244 -10.96 -12.46 -12.37
CA ASP A 244 -11.50 -13.31 -13.43
C ASP A 244 -10.52 -14.39 -13.98
N SER A 245 -9.61 -14.89 -13.18
CA SER A 245 -8.49 -15.72 -13.61
C SER A 245 -8.69 -17.21 -13.26
N THR A 246 -7.94 -18.08 -13.97
CA THR A 246 -8.10 -19.54 -13.83
C THR A 246 -6.77 -20.26 -13.67
N PHE A 247 -6.68 -21.17 -12.71
CA PHE A 247 -5.54 -22.05 -12.50
C PHE A 247 -5.97 -23.50 -12.70
N GLU A 248 -5.27 -24.21 -13.58
CA GLU A 248 -5.62 -25.60 -13.89
C GLU A 248 -4.37 -26.50 -14.02
N GLY A 249 -4.32 -27.54 -13.17
CA GLY A 249 -3.36 -28.63 -13.34
C GLY A 249 -1.91 -28.33 -12.95
N GLN A 250 -1.63 -27.34 -12.12
CA GLN A 250 -0.32 -27.15 -11.52
C GLN A 250 0.04 -28.35 -10.65
N SER A 251 1.32 -28.73 -10.66
CA SER A 251 1.75 -29.97 -10.01
C SER A 251 2.12 -29.84 -8.52
N VAL A 252 2.22 -28.61 -8.01
CA VAL A 252 2.51 -28.33 -6.58
C VAL A 252 1.44 -27.42 -5.96
N ALA A 253 1.32 -26.19 -6.42
CA ALA A 253 0.29 -25.27 -5.99
C ALA A 253 -0.07 -24.29 -7.11
N ALA A 254 -1.27 -23.74 -7.10
CA ALA A 254 -1.62 -22.69 -8.06
C ALA A 254 -0.86 -21.40 -7.75
N ILE A 255 -0.94 -20.93 -6.51
CA ILE A 255 -0.20 -19.76 -6.01
C ILE A 255 0.70 -20.19 -4.86
N LYS A 256 1.95 -19.73 -4.87
CA LYS A 256 2.92 -19.85 -3.77
C LYS A 256 3.39 -18.46 -3.41
N GLU A 257 3.23 -18.09 -2.14
CA GLU A 257 3.41 -16.71 -1.72
C GLU A 257 3.88 -16.52 -0.27
N HIS A 258 4.28 -15.30 0.07
CA HIS A 258 4.33 -14.76 1.43
C HIS A 258 4.37 -13.22 1.41
N GLU A 259 3.70 -12.58 2.38
CA GLU A 259 3.63 -11.13 2.56
C GLU A 259 3.22 -10.38 1.28
N ALA A 260 2.40 -11.00 0.43
CA ALA A 260 2.12 -10.46 -0.89
C ALA A 260 0.88 -9.54 -0.93
N GLY A 261 0.00 -9.62 0.06
CA GLY A 261 -1.22 -8.82 0.11
C GLY A 261 -2.11 -9.07 -1.11
N ILE A 262 -2.54 -10.34 -1.33
CA ILE A 262 -3.27 -10.71 -2.55
C ILE A 262 -4.78 -10.54 -2.38
N THR A 263 -5.39 -9.91 -3.37
CA THR A 263 -6.83 -9.87 -3.59
C THR A 263 -7.20 -10.75 -4.79
N LEU A 264 -8.08 -11.71 -4.59
CA LEU A 264 -8.56 -12.67 -5.60
C LEU A 264 -10.08 -12.53 -5.74
N VAL A 265 -10.55 -12.11 -6.92
CA VAL A 265 -11.98 -11.93 -7.16
C VAL A 265 -12.42 -12.68 -8.42
N HIS A 266 -13.45 -13.52 -8.29
CA HIS A 266 -13.98 -14.36 -9.38
C HIS A 266 -12.98 -15.38 -9.96
N ASP A 267 -11.95 -15.74 -9.19
CA ASP A 267 -10.93 -16.67 -9.64
C ASP A 267 -11.35 -18.15 -9.51
N SER A 268 -10.72 -19.00 -10.29
CA SER A 268 -11.03 -20.43 -10.30
C SER A 268 -9.76 -21.29 -10.18
N PHE A 269 -9.76 -22.19 -9.22
CA PHE A 269 -8.68 -23.15 -8.97
C PHE A 269 -9.20 -24.57 -9.23
N ARG A 270 -8.58 -25.26 -10.20
CA ARG A 270 -9.06 -26.57 -10.62
C ARG A 270 -7.94 -27.60 -10.71
N SER A 271 -8.21 -28.80 -10.17
CA SER A 271 -7.34 -29.97 -10.34
C SER A 271 -5.89 -29.71 -9.93
N VAL A 272 -5.67 -29.07 -8.80
CA VAL A 272 -4.37 -28.74 -8.22
C VAL A 272 -4.17 -29.41 -6.86
N PRO A 273 -2.91 -29.71 -6.45
CA PRO A 273 -2.65 -30.23 -5.11
C PRO A 273 -3.03 -29.25 -4.00
N GLN A 274 -2.76 -27.97 -4.19
CA GLN A 274 -3.12 -26.86 -3.31
C GLN A 274 -3.48 -25.65 -4.17
N ALA A 275 -4.46 -24.83 -3.74
CA ALA A 275 -4.74 -23.59 -4.46
C ALA A 275 -3.75 -22.49 -4.02
N ILE A 276 -3.67 -22.22 -2.71
CA ILE A 276 -2.80 -21.17 -2.17
C ILE A 276 -1.90 -21.77 -1.09
N ASP A 277 -0.58 -21.59 -1.23
CA ASP A 277 0.44 -22.12 -0.34
C ASP A 277 1.30 -20.97 0.20
N ILE A 278 0.98 -20.51 1.43
CA ILE A 278 1.75 -19.48 2.13
C ILE A 278 3.05 -20.11 2.65
N ASP A 279 4.18 -19.47 2.41
CA ASP A 279 5.51 -19.97 2.80
C ASP A 279 5.65 -20.16 4.31
N ALA A 280 6.43 -21.18 4.69
CA ALA A 280 6.62 -21.54 6.10
C ALA A 280 7.32 -20.42 6.88
N GLY A 281 6.72 -19.97 7.98
CA GLY A 281 7.25 -18.96 8.89
C GLY A 281 7.03 -17.52 8.44
N TYR A 282 6.14 -17.28 7.48
CA TYR A 282 5.76 -15.95 7.01
C TYR A 282 4.28 -15.67 7.25
N PRO A 283 3.91 -14.46 7.65
CA PRO A 283 2.53 -13.98 7.60
C PRO A 283 2.10 -13.70 6.17
N ASP A 284 0.81 -13.50 5.98
CA ASP A 284 0.28 -13.05 4.70
C ASP A 284 -1.08 -12.36 4.85
N GLU A 285 -1.43 -11.55 3.87
CA GLU A 285 -2.68 -10.82 3.75
C GLU A 285 -3.43 -11.33 2.53
N LEU A 286 -4.50 -12.10 2.74
CA LEU A 286 -5.23 -12.71 1.65
C LEU A 286 -6.72 -12.37 1.73
N TRP A 287 -7.22 -11.72 0.69
CA TRP A 287 -8.65 -11.54 0.44
C TRP A 287 -9.09 -12.37 -0.76
N VAL A 288 -10.12 -13.21 -0.59
CA VAL A 288 -10.68 -14.02 -1.67
C VAL A 288 -12.19 -13.84 -1.69
N GLU A 289 -12.72 -13.44 -2.82
CA GLU A 289 -14.14 -13.21 -2.99
C GLU A 289 -14.69 -13.89 -4.25
N ASN A 290 -15.95 -14.38 -4.16
CA ASN A 290 -16.71 -14.91 -5.30
C ASN A 290 -15.93 -15.95 -6.15
N SER A 291 -15.03 -16.71 -5.51
CA SER A 291 -14.07 -17.58 -6.18
C SER A 291 -14.46 -19.06 -6.09
N ARG A 292 -13.81 -19.92 -6.89
CA ARG A 292 -14.14 -21.34 -7.00
C ARG A 292 -12.93 -22.22 -6.74
N PHE A 293 -13.15 -23.25 -5.94
CA PHE A 293 -12.17 -24.29 -5.66
C PHE A 293 -12.76 -25.64 -6.10
N GLU A 294 -12.15 -26.28 -7.12
CA GLU A 294 -12.65 -27.50 -7.73
C GLU A 294 -11.57 -28.58 -7.79
N ASP A 295 -11.87 -29.79 -7.29
CA ASP A 295 -10.96 -30.94 -7.33
C ASP A 295 -9.58 -30.64 -6.72
N ILE A 296 -9.57 -30.04 -5.53
CA ILE A 296 -8.32 -29.75 -4.80
C ILE A 296 -7.93 -31.00 -4.00
N ALA A 297 -6.76 -31.56 -4.32
CA ALA A 297 -6.33 -32.83 -3.73
C ALA A 297 -5.89 -32.72 -2.27
N GLY A 298 -5.30 -31.61 -1.87
CA GLY A 298 -4.89 -31.23 -0.52
C GLY A 298 -5.75 -30.10 0.06
N PRO A 299 -5.16 -29.16 0.80
CA PRO A 299 -5.86 -27.99 1.30
C PRO A 299 -6.09 -26.94 0.18
N ALA A 300 -7.22 -26.25 0.23
CA ALA A 300 -7.40 -25.08 -0.63
C ALA A 300 -6.40 -23.99 -0.23
N ILE A 301 -6.27 -23.71 1.06
CA ILE A 301 -5.35 -22.71 1.59
C ILE A 301 -4.45 -23.33 2.65
N THR A 302 -3.14 -23.15 2.55
CA THR A 302 -2.19 -23.47 3.61
C THR A 302 -1.75 -22.19 4.29
N VAL A 303 -2.16 -22.00 5.55
CA VAL A 303 -1.84 -20.85 6.39
C VAL A 303 -0.57 -21.11 7.15
N SER A 304 0.33 -20.12 7.21
CA SER A 304 1.56 -20.14 7.99
C SER A 304 1.61 -18.95 8.94
N ASP A 305 2.49 -19.02 9.95
CA ASP A 305 2.62 -18.03 11.03
C ASP A 305 1.27 -17.65 11.67
N GLU A 306 0.49 -18.68 11.99
CA GLU A 306 -0.94 -18.60 12.39
C GLU A 306 -1.22 -17.81 13.67
N LYS A 307 -0.20 -17.35 14.39
CA LYS A 307 -0.32 -16.54 15.61
C LYS A 307 0.16 -15.11 15.44
N ASN A 308 0.57 -14.73 14.26
CA ASN A 308 0.96 -13.37 13.94
C ASN A 308 -0.28 -12.52 13.66
N ALA A 309 -0.34 -11.30 14.19
CA ALA A 309 -1.44 -10.38 13.90
C ALA A 309 -1.51 -9.98 12.42
N ARG A 310 -0.36 -10.05 11.73
CA ARG A 310 -0.23 -9.83 10.28
C ARG A 310 -0.66 -11.01 9.40
N THR A 311 -1.09 -12.11 10.00
CA THR A 311 -1.69 -13.21 9.24
C THR A 311 -3.19 -12.98 9.16
N GLU A 312 -3.64 -12.46 8.04
CA GLU A 312 -4.98 -11.95 7.81
C GLU A 312 -5.59 -12.62 6.58
N ILE A 313 -6.32 -13.69 6.80
CA ILE A 313 -6.87 -14.52 5.73
C ILE A 313 -8.39 -14.45 5.74
N ASN A 314 -8.97 -13.90 4.70
CA ASN A 314 -10.41 -13.79 4.54
C ASN A 314 -10.86 -14.40 3.20
N VAL A 315 -11.90 -15.24 3.24
CA VAL A 315 -12.55 -15.78 2.05
C VAL A 315 -14.06 -15.61 2.22
N VAL A 316 -14.70 -15.00 1.26
CA VAL A 316 -16.16 -14.75 1.29
C VAL A 316 -16.85 -15.24 0.00
N ASN A 317 -18.11 -15.59 0.12
CA ASN A 317 -19.01 -15.91 -0.99
C ASN A 317 -18.42 -16.89 -2.03
N SER A 318 -17.56 -17.81 -1.60
CA SER A 318 -16.83 -18.70 -2.49
C SER A 318 -17.45 -20.09 -2.54
N THR A 319 -17.14 -20.87 -3.57
CA THR A 319 -17.71 -22.19 -3.80
C THR A 319 -16.66 -23.28 -3.85
N CYS A 320 -17.00 -24.45 -3.33
CA CYS A 320 -16.11 -25.60 -3.31
C CYS A 320 -16.80 -26.86 -3.87
N HIS A 321 -16.09 -27.55 -4.78
CA HIS A 321 -16.45 -28.88 -5.28
C HIS A 321 -15.26 -29.82 -5.06
N SER A 322 -15.50 -30.97 -4.42
CA SER A 322 -14.44 -31.97 -4.14
C SER A 322 -13.23 -31.40 -3.37
N VAL A 323 -13.46 -30.46 -2.41
CA VAL A 323 -12.44 -29.89 -1.53
C VAL A 323 -12.64 -30.43 -0.12
N LYS A 324 -11.86 -31.43 0.27
CA LYS A 324 -12.00 -32.08 1.58
C LYS A 324 -11.42 -31.29 2.72
N THR A 325 -10.30 -30.60 2.48
CA THR A 325 -9.63 -29.71 3.44
C THR A 325 -9.67 -28.31 2.88
N PHE A 326 -10.44 -27.43 3.52
CA PHE A 326 -10.53 -26.04 3.10
C PHE A 326 -9.26 -25.28 3.50
N ALA A 327 -8.87 -25.37 4.77
CA ALA A 327 -7.63 -24.73 5.23
C ALA A 327 -6.77 -25.70 6.05
N HIS A 328 -5.46 -25.58 5.94
CA HIS A 328 -4.45 -26.28 6.73
C HIS A 328 -3.56 -25.27 7.43
N PHE A 329 -3.40 -25.38 8.74
CA PHE A 329 -2.51 -24.55 9.55
C PHE A 329 -1.19 -25.28 9.76
N ARG A 330 -0.13 -24.72 9.23
CA ARG A 330 1.16 -25.39 9.10
C ARG A 330 1.81 -25.71 10.45
N GLU A 331 1.79 -24.76 11.40
CA GLU A 331 2.48 -24.88 12.69
C GLU A 331 1.73 -25.79 13.65
N SER A 332 0.41 -25.64 13.75
CA SER A 332 -0.42 -26.50 14.63
C SER A 332 -0.79 -27.84 14.01
N GLY A 333 -0.69 -27.99 12.70
CA GLY A 333 -1.19 -29.14 11.96
C GLY A 333 -2.72 -29.24 11.93
N ARG A 334 -3.43 -28.19 12.35
CA ARG A 334 -4.90 -28.14 12.34
C ARG A 334 -5.44 -28.08 10.93
N ASN A 335 -6.54 -28.79 10.69
CA ASN A 335 -7.27 -28.74 9.42
C ASN A 335 -8.70 -28.24 9.64
N VAL A 336 -9.18 -27.45 8.69
CA VAL A 336 -10.57 -27.06 8.54
C VAL A 336 -11.18 -27.89 7.42
N ALA A 337 -12.10 -28.78 7.79
CA ALA A 337 -12.69 -29.70 6.84
C ALA A 337 -13.87 -29.11 6.09
N GLY A 338 -13.97 -29.33 4.79
CA GLY A 338 -15.14 -29.02 4.00
C GLY A 338 -16.35 -29.85 4.48
N PRO A 339 -17.55 -29.24 4.58
CA PRO A 339 -18.73 -29.94 5.15
C PRO A 339 -19.37 -30.96 4.22
N ALA A 340 -19.10 -30.93 2.92
CA ALA A 340 -19.70 -31.80 1.91
C ALA A 340 -18.87 -31.87 0.62
N GLU A 341 -19.33 -32.64 -0.37
CA GLU A 341 -18.75 -32.67 -1.74
C GLU A 341 -18.90 -31.33 -2.45
N ASN A 342 -20.09 -30.73 -2.36
CA ASN A 342 -20.38 -29.38 -2.83
C ASN A 342 -20.78 -28.53 -1.63
N TYR A 343 -20.15 -27.36 -1.49
CA TYR A 343 -20.51 -26.41 -0.43
C TYR A 343 -20.20 -24.98 -0.83
N GLU A 344 -20.93 -24.07 -0.22
CA GLU A 344 -20.70 -22.64 -0.29
C GLU A 344 -20.01 -22.18 0.99
N VAL A 345 -18.98 -21.39 0.86
CA VAL A 345 -18.27 -20.70 1.95
C VAL A 345 -18.82 -19.29 2.03
N SER A 346 -19.66 -19.06 3.05
CA SER A 346 -20.16 -17.69 3.32
C SER A 346 -19.05 -16.82 3.86
N SER A 347 -18.23 -17.36 4.79
CA SER A 347 -17.01 -16.72 5.27
C SER A 347 -16.00 -17.72 5.82
N PHE A 348 -14.73 -17.46 5.58
CA PHE A 348 -13.61 -17.99 6.33
C PHE A 348 -12.77 -16.78 6.76
N GLU A 349 -12.51 -16.67 8.06
CA GLU A 349 -11.72 -15.58 8.62
C GLU A 349 -10.65 -16.18 9.53
N HIS A 350 -9.40 -15.77 9.39
CA HIS A 350 -8.33 -16.10 10.31
C HIS A 350 -7.40 -14.90 10.49
N GLY A 351 -7.04 -14.61 11.73
CA GLY A 351 -6.16 -13.52 12.12
C GLY A 351 -6.64 -12.80 13.37
N LEU A 352 -6.17 -11.60 13.61
CA LEU A 352 -6.63 -10.76 14.71
C LEU A 352 -8.07 -10.28 14.41
N ARG A 353 -9.02 -10.72 15.22
CA ARG A 353 -10.44 -10.43 15.04
C ARG A 353 -10.95 -9.61 16.21
N MET A 354 -11.60 -8.51 15.92
CA MET A 354 -12.17 -7.61 16.92
C MET A 354 -13.70 -7.68 16.90
N ASN A 355 -14.33 -7.80 18.07
CA ASN A 355 -15.78 -7.82 18.21
C ASN A 355 -16.38 -6.41 18.28
N GLY A 356 -15.56 -5.38 18.29
CA GLY A 356 -15.95 -3.98 18.31
C GLY A 356 -14.76 -3.06 18.53
N PRO A 357 -14.92 -1.74 18.36
CA PRO A 357 -13.81 -0.79 18.41
C PRO A 357 -13.06 -0.72 19.75
N ALA A 358 -13.71 -1.02 20.85
CA ALA A 358 -13.09 -1.04 22.20
C ALA A 358 -12.42 -2.36 22.55
N ASP A 359 -12.46 -3.35 21.66
CA ASP A 359 -11.86 -4.67 21.86
C ASP A 359 -10.37 -4.62 21.49
N THR A 360 -9.57 -5.41 22.17
CA THR A 360 -8.16 -5.65 21.78
C THR A 360 -8.02 -6.77 20.76
N GLY A 361 -9.11 -7.47 20.49
CA GLY A 361 -9.14 -8.59 19.55
C GLY A 361 -8.53 -9.88 20.08
N GLU A 362 -8.78 -10.93 19.35
CA GLU A 362 -8.19 -12.25 19.57
C GLU A 362 -7.82 -12.85 18.20
N ILE A 363 -6.66 -13.49 18.12
CA ILE A 363 -6.33 -14.30 16.93
C ILE A 363 -7.23 -15.54 16.94
N GLY A 364 -8.10 -15.62 15.97
CA GLY A 364 -9.12 -16.65 15.89
C GLY A 364 -9.42 -17.09 14.47
N THR A 365 -10.24 -18.13 14.35
CA THR A 365 -10.69 -18.66 13.05
C THR A 365 -12.21 -18.83 13.08
N ILE A 366 -12.87 -18.29 12.07
CA ILE A 366 -14.28 -18.62 11.74
C ILE A 366 -14.30 -19.40 10.43
N PHE A 367 -15.23 -20.35 10.32
CA PHE A 367 -15.55 -21.01 9.07
C PHE A 367 -17.06 -21.24 9.01
N ASP A 368 -17.73 -20.41 8.24
CA ASP A 368 -19.16 -20.56 7.94
C ASP A 368 -19.32 -21.09 6.52
N ALA A 369 -19.64 -22.37 6.43
CA ALA A 369 -19.82 -23.05 5.17
C ALA A 369 -21.00 -24.04 5.25
N LYS A 370 -21.77 -24.12 4.18
CA LYS A 370 -22.95 -24.97 4.11
C LYS A 370 -22.94 -25.85 2.88
N PRO A 371 -23.44 -27.15 3.00
CA PRO A 371 -23.66 -27.98 1.83
C PRO A 371 -24.61 -27.32 0.84
N SER A 372 -24.32 -27.43 -0.46
CA SER A 372 -25.14 -26.88 -1.53
C SER A 372 -25.48 -27.94 -2.58
N GLY A 373 -26.73 -27.97 -3.06
CA GLY A 373 -27.15 -28.83 -4.14
C GLY A 373 -26.78 -28.34 -5.54
N SER A 374 -26.54 -27.05 -5.68
CA SER A 374 -26.06 -26.41 -6.91
C SER A 374 -25.17 -25.23 -6.54
N LEU A 375 -23.99 -25.17 -7.12
CA LEU A 375 -23.07 -24.05 -6.88
C LEU A 375 -23.45 -22.85 -7.75
N PRO A 376 -23.46 -21.62 -7.20
CA PRO A 376 -23.68 -20.42 -7.98
C PRO A 376 -22.57 -20.21 -9.03
N SER A 377 -22.88 -19.44 -10.06
CA SER A 377 -21.90 -18.93 -11.02
C SER A 377 -21.74 -17.44 -10.84
N PHE A 378 -20.50 -16.99 -10.84
CA PHE A 378 -20.17 -15.57 -10.79
C PHE A 378 -20.06 -15.01 -12.21
N GLY A 379 -20.49 -13.78 -12.42
CA GLY A 379 -20.20 -13.03 -13.65
C GLY A 379 -18.76 -12.48 -13.64
N PRO A 380 -18.29 -11.84 -14.70
CA PRO A 380 -16.98 -11.19 -14.67
C PRO A 380 -16.98 -10.00 -13.71
N ALA A 381 -15.84 -9.77 -13.06
CA ALA A 381 -15.60 -8.60 -12.21
C ALA A 381 -15.55 -7.32 -13.05
N ILE A 382 -14.83 -7.38 -14.16
CA ILE A 382 -14.70 -6.27 -15.11
C ILE A 382 -15.68 -6.46 -16.27
N PRO A 383 -16.58 -5.49 -16.54
CA PRO A 383 -17.44 -5.52 -17.71
C PRO A 383 -16.65 -5.56 -19.01
N PRO A 384 -16.97 -6.46 -19.97
CA PRO A 384 -16.20 -6.56 -21.20
C PRO A 384 -16.40 -5.33 -22.09
N LEU A 385 -15.34 -4.91 -22.77
CA LEU A 385 -15.38 -3.85 -23.76
C LEU A 385 -16.16 -4.30 -25.02
N PRO A 386 -16.81 -3.36 -25.74
CA PRO A 386 -17.45 -3.69 -27.02
C PRO A 386 -16.40 -4.18 -28.04
N PRO A 387 -16.81 -4.97 -29.06
CA PRO A 387 -15.88 -5.47 -30.06
C PRO A 387 -15.14 -4.34 -30.81
N THR A 388 -13.83 -4.51 -31.03
CA THR A 388 -12.96 -3.46 -31.61
C THR A 388 -13.37 -2.97 -33.00
N ASN A 389 -14.11 -3.77 -33.77
CA ASN A 389 -14.65 -3.35 -35.06
C ASN A 389 -15.77 -2.28 -34.95
N THR A 390 -16.24 -2.00 -33.73
CA THR A 390 -17.19 -0.91 -33.45
C THR A 390 -16.49 0.37 -33.01
N TRP A 391 -15.17 0.34 -32.78
CA TRP A 391 -14.44 1.47 -32.26
C TRP A 391 -14.11 2.48 -33.35
N VAL A 392 -14.49 3.72 -33.16
CA VAL A 392 -14.18 4.81 -34.08
C VAL A 392 -12.99 5.60 -33.58
N ASN A 393 -11.94 5.70 -34.37
CA ASN A 393 -10.74 6.44 -34.01
C ASN A 393 -11.03 7.94 -33.92
N LEU A 394 -10.83 8.54 -32.77
CA LEU A 394 -11.16 9.94 -32.45
C LEU A 394 -10.46 10.93 -33.39
N ARG A 395 -9.21 10.63 -33.80
CA ARG A 395 -8.48 11.49 -34.78
C ARG A 395 -9.12 11.50 -36.17
N SER A 396 -9.82 10.43 -36.57
CA SER A 396 -10.54 10.36 -37.84
C SER A 396 -11.74 11.30 -37.89
N LEU A 397 -12.25 11.72 -36.73
CA LEU A 397 -13.34 12.68 -36.54
C LEU A 397 -12.86 14.14 -36.40
N GLY A 398 -11.55 14.37 -36.62
CA GLY A 398 -10.96 15.72 -36.68
C GLY A 398 -10.34 16.21 -35.37
N VAL A 399 -10.38 15.43 -34.32
CA VAL A 399 -9.69 15.70 -33.06
C VAL A 399 -8.18 15.57 -33.28
N LYS A 400 -7.37 16.47 -32.71
CA LYS A 400 -5.92 16.55 -32.98
C LYS A 400 -5.06 15.79 -31.96
N GLY A 401 -5.27 16.01 -30.68
CA GLY A 401 -4.43 15.43 -29.62
C GLY A 401 -2.96 15.86 -29.71
N ASP A 402 -2.70 17.08 -30.20
CA ASP A 402 -1.36 17.61 -30.47
C ASP A 402 -0.78 18.45 -29.32
N GLY A 403 -1.49 18.55 -28.19
CA GLY A 403 -1.09 19.33 -27.00
C GLY A 403 -1.20 20.84 -27.15
N VAL A 404 -1.75 21.32 -28.29
CA VAL A 404 -1.83 22.76 -28.61
C VAL A 404 -3.25 23.16 -29.04
N THR A 405 -3.87 22.36 -29.91
CA THR A 405 -5.22 22.63 -30.43
C THR A 405 -6.28 22.40 -29.36
N ASP A 406 -7.18 23.36 -29.15
CA ASP A 406 -8.36 23.12 -28.32
C ASP A 406 -9.30 22.13 -28.98
N ASP A 407 -9.31 20.91 -28.49
CA ASP A 407 -10.08 19.80 -29.04
C ASP A 407 -11.52 19.71 -28.46
N THR A 408 -11.90 20.60 -27.52
CA THR A 408 -13.17 20.53 -26.79
C THR A 408 -14.39 20.34 -27.72
N ALA A 409 -14.50 21.18 -28.73
CA ALA A 409 -15.66 21.15 -29.62
C ALA A 409 -15.66 19.91 -30.53
N ALA A 410 -14.50 19.48 -30.99
CA ALA A 410 -14.36 18.30 -31.84
C ALA A 410 -14.67 17.00 -31.06
N ILE A 411 -14.17 16.88 -29.79
CA ILE A 411 -14.48 15.75 -28.93
C ILE A 411 -15.98 15.67 -28.63
N ARG A 412 -16.61 16.78 -28.25
CA ARG A 412 -18.07 16.82 -27.99
C ARG A 412 -18.86 16.34 -29.19
N LYS A 413 -18.49 16.81 -30.38
CA LYS A 413 -19.13 16.39 -31.64
C LYS A 413 -18.92 14.89 -31.87
N ALA A 414 -17.72 14.36 -31.67
CA ALA A 414 -17.44 12.94 -31.82
C ALA A 414 -18.33 12.09 -30.90
N ILE A 415 -18.48 12.48 -29.64
CA ILE A 415 -19.35 11.79 -28.66
C ILE A 415 -20.83 11.85 -29.09
N GLU A 416 -21.28 12.94 -29.71
CA GLU A 416 -22.66 13.04 -30.26
C GLU A 416 -22.89 12.10 -31.45
N GLU A 417 -21.87 11.89 -32.26
CA GLU A 417 -21.96 11.12 -33.51
C GLU A 417 -21.76 9.61 -33.29
N ASP A 418 -20.81 9.21 -32.44
CA ASP A 418 -20.41 7.81 -32.22
C ASP A 418 -20.39 7.44 -30.73
N PRO A 419 -20.99 6.32 -30.31
CA PRO A 419 -21.01 5.92 -28.93
C PRO A 419 -19.72 5.24 -28.48
N VAL A 420 -18.89 4.67 -29.36
CA VAL A 420 -17.67 3.90 -29.03
C VAL A 420 -16.47 4.55 -29.70
N LEU A 421 -15.65 5.20 -28.92
CA LEU A 421 -14.53 6.01 -29.40
C LEU A 421 -13.19 5.45 -28.91
N TYR A 422 -12.29 5.17 -29.86
CA TYR A 422 -10.89 4.88 -29.56
C TYR A 422 -10.08 6.18 -29.56
N VAL A 423 -9.35 6.42 -28.48
CA VAL A 423 -8.52 7.60 -28.27
C VAL A 423 -7.05 7.19 -28.39
N PRO A 424 -6.39 7.43 -29.53
CA PRO A 424 -4.95 7.18 -29.69
C PRO A 424 -4.10 7.99 -28.71
N MET A 425 -2.85 7.57 -28.51
CA MET A 425 -1.89 8.36 -27.72
C MET A 425 -1.83 9.80 -28.23
N GLY A 426 -1.84 10.76 -27.29
CA GLY A 426 -1.82 12.18 -27.58
C GLY A 426 -2.23 13.02 -26.37
N ARG A 427 -2.01 14.32 -26.46
CA ARG A 427 -2.45 15.31 -25.47
C ARG A 427 -3.61 16.12 -26.02
N TYR A 428 -4.80 15.91 -25.49
CA TYR A 428 -6.05 16.51 -25.93
C TYR A 428 -6.38 17.71 -25.05
N VAL A 429 -6.08 18.92 -25.53
CA VAL A 429 -6.35 20.16 -24.78
C VAL A 429 -7.86 20.42 -24.73
N VAL A 430 -8.36 20.65 -23.51
CA VAL A 430 -9.78 20.83 -23.21
C VAL A 430 -9.98 22.11 -22.43
N THR A 431 -10.81 23.01 -22.94
CA THR A 431 -11.13 24.32 -22.33
C THR A 431 -12.53 24.39 -21.73
N GLY A 432 -13.26 23.28 -21.72
CA GLY A 432 -14.60 23.16 -21.13
C GLY A 432 -15.07 21.74 -21.04
N THR A 433 -16.00 21.44 -20.14
CA THR A 433 -16.49 20.11 -19.82
C THR A 433 -16.74 19.21 -21.02
N ILE A 434 -16.20 18.01 -21.04
CA ILE A 434 -16.55 16.92 -21.93
C ILE A 434 -17.73 16.15 -21.33
N LYS A 435 -18.89 16.26 -21.91
CA LYS A 435 -20.11 15.57 -21.47
C LYS A 435 -20.26 14.27 -22.22
N LEU A 436 -20.30 13.16 -21.49
CA LEU A 436 -20.57 11.84 -22.04
C LEU A 436 -22.07 11.61 -22.21
N ARG A 437 -22.42 10.64 -23.02
CA ARG A 437 -23.80 10.10 -23.15
C ARG A 437 -23.93 8.87 -22.23
N PRO A 438 -25.16 8.45 -21.88
CA PRO A 438 -25.38 7.26 -21.09
C PRO A 438 -24.83 5.95 -21.68
N ASP A 439 -24.48 5.95 -22.97
CA ASP A 439 -23.96 4.83 -23.75
C ASP A 439 -22.55 5.09 -24.31
N THR A 440 -21.86 6.11 -23.84
CA THR A 440 -20.51 6.42 -24.30
C THR A 440 -19.51 5.41 -23.80
N VAL A 441 -18.69 4.91 -24.71
CA VAL A 441 -17.50 4.09 -24.42
C VAL A 441 -16.28 4.83 -24.95
N LEU A 442 -15.40 5.28 -24.06
CA LEU A 442 -14.20 6.04 -24.38
C LEU A 442 -12.98 5.20 -24.01
N ILE A 443 -12.20 4.80 -25.01
CA ILE A 443 -11.12 3.81 -24.83
C ILE A 443 -9.79 4.39 -25.25
N GLY A 444 -8.89 4.62 -24.29
CA GLY A 444 -7.46 4.71 -24.49
C GLY A 444 -6.78 3.37 -24.20
N LEU A 445 -5.47 3.30 -24.39
CA LEU A 445 -4.69 2.12 -24.07
C LEU A 445 -3.43 2.44 -23.24
N HIS A 446 -3.31 3.69 -22.81
CA HIS A 446 -2.13 4.12 -22.03
C HIS A 446 -2.41 5.47 -21.34
N PRO A 447 -2.77 5.49 -20.06
CA PRO A 447 -3.27 6.71 -19.39
C PRO A 447 -2.21 7.82 -19.26
N SER A 448 -0.92 7.47 -19.25
CA SER A 448 0.14 8.47 -19.26
C SER A 448 0.40 9.09 -20.62
N MET A 449 0.04 8.39 -21.70
CA MET A 449 0.27 8.84 -23.07
C MET A 449 -1.00 9.34 -23.78
N THR A 450 -2.18 9.05 -23.22
CA THR A 450 -3.50 9.45 -23.75
C THR A 450 -4.15 10.37 -22.74
N GLN A 451 -3.89 11.68 -22.82
CA GLN A 451 -4.27 12.63 -21.78
C GLN A 451 -5.27 13.67 -22.26
N PHE A 452 -6.34 13.87 -21.51
CA PHE A 452 -7.19 15.06 -21.60
C PHE A 452 -6.70 16.08 -20.58
N GLU A 453 -6.33 17.27 -21.04
CA GLU A 453 -5.65 18.27 -20.25
C GLU A 453 -6.39 19.62 -20.24
N ILE A 454 -6.63 20.18 -19.06
CA ILE A 454 -7.08 21.56 -18.89
C ILE A 454 -5.85 22.44 -18.67
N PRO A 455 -5.49 23.34 -19.58
CA PRO A 455 -4.39 24.27 -19.34
C PRO A 455 -4.62 25.10 -18.06
N ASP A 456 -3.54 25.43 -17.36
CA ASP A 456 -3.60 26.35 -16.21
C ASP A 456 -4.32 27.65 -16.58
N GLU A 457 -5.03 28.24 -15.62
CA GLU A 457 -5.78 29.50 -15.77
C GLU A 457 -6.88 29.48 -16.85
N THR A 458 -7.40 28.28 -17.21
CA THR A 458 -8.49 28.17 -18.18
C THR A 458 -9.76 28.86 -17.66
N PRO A 459 -10.32 29.87 -18.37
CA PRO A 459 -11.37 30.75 -17.82
C PRO A 459 -12.62 30.02 -17.31
N ALA A 460 -13.03 28.92 -17.94
CA ALA A 460 -14.19 28.14 -17.54
C ALA A 460 -14.04 27.46 -16.16
N PHE A 461 -12.81 27.22 -15.73
CA PHE A 461 -12.49 26.52 -14.50
C PHE A 461 -11.97 27.46 -13.40
N GLN A 462 -11.95 28.76 -13.66
CA GLN A 462 -11.47 29.78 -12.73
C GLN A 462 -12.57 30.33 -11.80
N GLY A 463 -12.13 31.03 -10.75
CA GLY A 463 -12.99 31.72 -9.81
C GLY A 463 -13.49 30.82 -8.67
N THR A 464 -14.59 31.26 -8.05
CA THR A 464 -15.30 30.55 -6.96
C THR A 464 -16.69 30.15 -7.44
N GLY A 465 -17.22 29.06 -6.91
CA GLY A 465 -18.59 28.61 -7.25
C GLY A 465 -18.70 27.11 -7.41
N THR A 466 -19.69 26.68 -8.17
CA THR A 466 -19.96 25.25 -8.41
C THR A 466 -18.80 24.57 -9.13
N PRO A 467 -18.56 23.28 -8.86
CA PRO A 467 -17.55 22.51 -9.58
C PRO A 467 -17.80 22.48 -11.08
N VAL A 468 -16.72 22.41 -11.84
CA VAL A 468 -16.76 22.27 -13.31
C VAL A 468 -15.93 21.05 -13.66
N PRO A 469 -16.54 19.95 -14.11
CA PRO A 469 -15.81 18.74 -14.44
C PRO A 469 -15.07 18.84 -15.78
N LEU A 470 -13.89 18.25 -15.87
CA LEU A 470 -13.25 17.96 -17.15
C LEU A 470 -14.11 16.93 -17.89
N LEU A 471 -14.43 15.81 -17.24
CA LEU A 471 -15.28 14.74 -17.76
C LEU A 471 -16.56 14.64 -16.93
N GLU A 472 -17.74 14.62 -17.57
CA GLU A 472 -19.04 14.46 -16.90
C GLU A 472 -19.76 13.24 -17.47
N ALA A 473 -19.94 12.20 -16.64
CA ALA A 473 -20.77 11.05 -16.95
C ALA A 473 -22.20 11.30 -16.46
N PRO A 474 -23.21 11.17 -17.33
CA PRO A 474 -24.60 11.53 -17.00
C PRO A 474 -25.25 10.51 -16.04
N PRO A 475 -26.37 10.86 -15.37
CA PRO A 475 -27.08 9.93 -14.52
C PRO A 475 -27.55 8.65 -15.24
N GLY A 476 -27.28 7.50 -14.62
CA GLY A 476 -27.68 6.19 -15.14
C GLY A 476 -26.87 5.73 -16.35
N GLY A 477 -27.40 4.76 -17.13
CA GLY A 477 -26.69 4.22 -18.30
C GLY A 477 -25.60 3.21 -17.97
N HIS A 478 -24.72 3.01 -18.95
CA HIS A 478 -23.60 2.06 -18.91
C HIS A 478 -22.35 2.69 -19.57
N THR A 479 -21.97 3.86 -19.09
CA THR A 479 -20.79 4.59 -19.57
C THR A 479 -19.51 3.82 -19.22
N ILE A 480 -18.59 3.70 -20.19
CA ILE A 480 -17.27 3.08 -20.00
C ILE A 480 -16.18 4.11 -20.35
N VAL A 481 -15.21 4.26 -19.49
CA VAL A 481 -13.99 5.04 -19.73
C VAL A 481 -12.80 4.22 -19.27
N THR A 482 -11.84 3.96 -20.16
CA THR A 482 -10.65 3.16 -19.84
C THR A 482 -9.39 3.70 -20.53
N GLY A 483 -8.23 3.49 -19.92
CA GLY A 483 -6.91 3.73 -20.49
C GLY A 483 -6.55 5.19 -20.77
N VAL A 484 -7.12 6.14 -20.04
CA VAL A 484 -6.92 7.58 -20.26
C VAL A 484 -6.45 8.32 -19.01
N GLY A 485 -5.71 9.39 -19.19
CA GLY A 485 -5.35 10.35 -18.15
C GLY A 485 -6.23 11.59 -18.18
N LEU A 486 -6.64 12.07 -17.03
CA LEU A 486 -7.41 13.29 -16.84
C LEU A 486 -6.56 14.28 -16.04
N ASP A 487 -6.08 15.33 -16.69
CA ASP A 487 -5.17 16.32 -16.10
C ASP A 487 -5.91 17.65 -15.90
N THR A 488 -6.15 18.01 -14.64
CA THR A 488 -6.78 19.29 -14.29
C THR A 488 -5.76 20.41 -14.08
N ASN A 489 -4.46 20.12 -14.18
CA ASN A 489 -3.38 21.03 -13.80
C ASN A 489 -3.59 21.66 -12.40
N GLY A 490 -2.83 22.68 -12.02
CA GLY A 490 -2.84 23.23 -10.66
C GLY A 490 -3.76 24.45 -10.48
N ILE A 491 -3.74 25.36 -11.43
CA ILE A 491 -4.40 26.67 -11.30
C ILE A 491 -5.77 26.65 -11.98
N ASN A 492 -6.64 25.73 -11.60
CA ASN A 492 -8.00 25.58 -12.07
C ASN A 492 -8.95 25.29 -10.90
N ASN A 493 -9.23 26.29 -10.08
CA ASN A 493 -9.85 26.17 -8.76
C ASN A 493 -11.23 25.48 -8.74
N ARG A 494 -11.95 25.48 -9.86
CA ARG A 494 -13.27 24.85 -9.95
C ARG A 494 -13.23 23.48 -10.61
N ALA A 495 -12.05 22.99 -10.97
CA ALA A 495 -11.91 21.75 -11.68
C ALA A 495 -12.30 20.52 -10.82
N VAL A 496 -12.96 19.57 -11.47
CA VAL A 496 -13.14 18.18 -11.07
C VAL A 496 -12.56 17.34 -12.20
N GLY A 497 -11.76 16.33 -11.91
CA GLY A 497 -11.24 15.46 -12.97
C GLY A 497 -12.38 14.71 -13.65
N ALA A 498 -13.16 13.93 -12.91
CA ALA A 498 -14.40 13.31 -13.40
C ALA A 498 -15.55 13.50 -12.39
N LEU A 499 -16.70 13.97 -12.89
CA LEU A 499 -17.98 13.94 -12.19
C LEU A 499 -18.77 12.74 -12.71
N TRP A 500 -18.98 11.73 -11.87
CA TRP A 500 -19.50 10.44 -12.25
C TRP A 500 -20.87 10.18 -11.64
N MET A 501 -21.91 10.22 -12.47
CA MET A 501 -23.28 9.92 -12.09
C MET A 501 -23.79 8.65 -12.80
N ALA A 502 -22.91 7.97 -13.52
CA ALA A 502 -23.24 6.79 -14.31
C ALA A 502 -23.72 5.61 -13.45
N GLY A 503 -24.54 4.75 -14.00
CA GLY A 503 -25.22 3.67 -13.29
C GLY A 503 -24.35 2.47 -12.96
N ARG A 504 -24.97 1.48 -12.33
CA ARG A 504 -24.31 0.26 -11.83
C ARG A 504 -23.55 -0.58 -12.86
N ASP A 505 -23.92 -0.48 -14.14
CA ASP A 505 -23.30 -1.27 -15.22
C ASP A 505 -22.21 -0.46 -15.95
N SER A 506 -21.71 0.62 -15.33
CA SER A 506 -20.69 1.50 -15.87
C SER A 506 -19.30 1.07 -15.39
N LEU A 507 -18.27 1.43 -16.14
CA LEU A 507 -16.88 1.10 -15.87
C LEU A 507 -15.98 2.32 -15.97
N LEU A 508 -15.11 2.51 -14.98
CA LEU A 508 -13.94 3.38 -15.02
C LEU A 508 -12.73 2.53 -14.72
N ASP A 509 -11.82 2.35 -15.69
CA ASP A 509 -10.74 1.39 -15.61
C ASP A 509 -9.43 1.93 -16.22
N ASP A 510 -8.27 1.63 -15.62
CA ASP A 510 -6.96 2.14 -16.04
C ASP A 510 -6.99 3.68 -16.28
N VAL A 511 -7.60 4.41 -15.33
CA VAL A 511 -7.73 5.88 -15.42
C VAL A 511 -6.86 6.56 -14.38
N ARG A 512 -6.02 7.46 -14.86
CA ARG A 512 -5.16 8.27 -14.03
C ARG A 512 -5.68 9.70 -13.89
N PHE A 513 -5.73 10.20 -12.66
CA PHE A 513 -6.03 11.61 -12.38
C PHE A 513 -4.74 12.36 -12.06
N LEU A 514 -4.40 13.30 -12.90
CA LEU A 514 -3.13 14.00 -12.87
C LEU A 514 -3.24 15.37 -12.20
N GLY A 515 -2.20 15.72 -11.47
CA GLY A 515 -2.10 17.05 -10.84
C GLY A 515 -0.94 17.15 -9.85
N GLY A 516 0.24 17.52 -10.30
CA GLY A 516 1.42 17.70 -9.46
C GLY A 516 2.30 16.46 -9.35
N HIS A 517 2.22 15.71 -8.27
CA HIS A 517 3.10 14.55 -8.05
C HIS A 517 3.00 13.52 -9.18
N GLY A 518 4.15 13.03 -9.63
CA GLY A 518 4.21 12.02 -10.68
C GLY A 518 3.78 12.49 -12.07
N THR A 519 3.42 13.74 -12.26
CA THR A 519 3.07 14.31 -13.57
C THR A 519 4.34 14.62 -14.37
N SER A 520 4.30 14.34 -15.68
CA SER A 520 5.40 14.67 -16.60
C SER A 520 5.01 15.78 -17.54
N ALA A 521 5.92 16.73 -17.76
CA ALA A 521 5.78 17.76 -18.78
C ALA A 521 5.89 17.15 -20.19
N PRO A 522 5.46 17.87 -21.25
CA PRO A 522 5.54 17.38 -22.63
C PRO A 522 6.93 16.98 -23.11
N ASP A 523 7.98 17.55 -22.51
CA ASP A 523 9.37 17.20 -22.80
C ASP A 523 9.86 15.98 -22.01
N GLY A 524 8.96 15.36 -21.24
CA GLY A 524 9.23 14.21 -20.38
C GLY A 524 9.88 14.56 -19.06
N SER A 525 10.14 15.81 -18.73
CA SER A 525 10.61 16.20 -17.41
C SER A 525 9.52 16.02 -16.37
N ARG A 526 9.90 15.64 -15.15
CA ARG A 526 8.94 15.44 -14.06
C ARG A 526 8.52 16.79 -13.50
N ILE A 527 7.23 17.01 -13.39
CA ILE A 527 6.69 18.19 -12.71
C ILE A 527 6.77 17.94 -11.20
N ASN A 528 7.56 18.75 -10.51
CA ASN A 528 7.55 18.75 -9.06
C ASN A 528 6.28 19.42 -8.53
N PRO A 529 5.66 18.87 -7.48
CA PRO A 529 4.49 19.51 -6.88
C PRO A 529 4.86 20.92 -6.39
N TYR A 530 4.32 21.93 -7.02
CA TYR A 530 4.60 23.31 -6.66
C TYR A 530 3.70 23.82 -5.51
N ASN A 531 2.77 23.02 -5.06
CA ASN A 531 1.91 23.32 -3.92
C ASN A 531 2.51 22.94 -2.57
N ASN A 532 3.68 22.31 -2.51
CA ASN A 532 4.35 21.93 -1.27
C ASN A 532 4.43 23.06 -0.23
N ALA A 533 4.66 24.28 -0.68
CA ALA A 533 4.74 25.47 0.19
C ALA A 533 3.38 26.20 0.32
N HIS A 534 2.33 25.75 -0.37
CA HIS A 534 1.09 26.49 -0.51
C HIS A 534 -0.16 25.71 -0.12
N SER A 535 -0.06 24.40 0.11
CA SER A 535 -1.15 23.62 0.72
C SER A 535 -1.52 24.25 2.05
N ALA A 536 -2.81 24.50 2.22
CA ALA A 536 -3.34 25.20 3.40
C ALA A 536 -2.70 26.58 3.69
N ASP A 537 -2.11 27.24 2.70
CA ASP A 537 -1.60 28.61 2.85
C ASP A 537 -2.76 29.52 3.31
N PRO A 538 -2.60 30.34 4.35
CA PRO A 538 -3.63 31.25 4.81
C PRO A 538 -3.98 32.34 3.78
N ASP A 539 -3.09 32.66 2.87
CA ASP A 539 -3.38 33.57 1.75
C ASP A 539 -4.15 32.81 0.65
N ILE A 540 -5.42 33.07 0.54
CA ILE A 540 -6.32 32.44 -0.43
C ILE A 540 -5.86 32.57 -1.89
N LEU A 541 -5.09 33.59 -2.22
CA LEU A 541 -4.54 33.77 -3.58
C LEU A 541 -3.33 32.85 -3.86
N ARG A 542 -2.73 32.32 -2.80
CA ARG A 542 -1.60 31.40 -2.87
C ARG A 542 -1.98 29.97 -2.54
N ARG A 543 -3.20 29.78 -2.08
CA ARG A 543 -3.68 28.49 -1.64
C ARG A 543 -4.08 27.62 -2.83
N TRP A 544 -3.48 26.45 -2.92
CA TRP A 544 -3.63 25.54 -4.05
C TRP A 544 -4.53 24.32 -3.77
N ASP A 545 -5.07 24.24 -2.57
CA ASP A 545 -6.00 23.19 -2.14
C ASP A 545 -7.47 23.53 -2.46
N ALA A 546 -7.71 24.31 -3.49
CA ALA A 546 -9.03 24.78 -3.84
C ALA A 546 -9.74 23.91 -4.88
N GLN A 547 -9.04 23.06 -5.61
CA GLN A 547 -9.65 22.16 -6.58
C GLN A 547 -10.60 21.16 -5.90
N TYR A 548 -11.65 20.83 -6.61
CA TYR A 548 -12.61 19.80 -6.22
C TYR A 548 -11.98 18.39 -6.32
N PRO A 549 -12.68 17.32 -5.85
CA PRO A 549 -12.12 15.97 -5.93
C PRO A 549 -11.68 15.56 -7.33
N SER A 550 -10.64 14.73 -7.41
CA SER A 550 -10.16 14.14 -8.67
C SER A 550 -11.25 13.31 -9.35
N LEU A 551 -11.80 12.33 -8.61
CA LEU A 551 -12.97 11.55 -9.01
C LEU A 551 -14.10 11.79 -8.00
N TRP A 552 -15.19 12.37 -8.49
CA TRP A 552 -16.39 12.59 -7.67
C TRP A 552 -17.57 11.78 -8.21
N VAL A 553 -17.92 10.71 -7.50
CA VAL A 553 -19.11 9.89 -7.77
C VAL A 553 -20.27 10.43 -6.94
N THR A 554 -21.37 10.79 -7.58
CA THR A 554 -22.50 11.44 -6.88
C THR A 554 -23.82 11.24 -7.60
N ASP A 555 -24.89 11.74 -7.01
CA ASP A 555 -26.25 11.77 -7.59
C ASP A 555 -26.73 10.43 -8.16
N GLY A 556 -26.52 9.35 -7.38
CA GLY A 556 -26.87 7.99 -7.77
C GLY A 556 -25.85 7.31 -8.69
N GLY A 557 -24.65 7.83 -8.79
CA GLY A 557 -23.53 7.18 -9.50
C GLY A 557 -23.05 5.91 -8.81
N GLY A 558 -22.50 4.98 -9.57
CA GLY A 558 -21.95 3.71 -9.12
C GLY A 558 -21.23 2.98 -10.26
N GLY A 559 -21.11 1.67 -10.18
CA GLY A 559 -20.47 0.85 -11.20
C GLY A 559 -19.18 0.21 -10.73
N THR A 560 -18.32 -0.17 -11.67
CA THR A 560 -17.02 -0.78 -11.41
C THR A 560 -15.90 0.25 -11.64
N PHE A 561 -14.94 0.28 -10.72
CA PHE A 561 -13.78 1.15 -10.76
C PHE A 561 -12.54 0.27 -10.55
N ALA A 562 -11.66 0.16 -11.54
CA ALA A 562 -10.49 -0.71 -11.50
C ALA A 562 -9.23 0.02 -11.95
N ASP A 563 -8.08 -0.36 -11.38
CA ASP A 563 -6.77 0.24 -11.67
C ASP A 563 -6.80 1.78 -11.73
N ILE A 564 -7.28 2.41 -10.65
CA ILE A 564 -7.38 3.87 -10.55
C ILE A 564 -6.21 4.42 -9.74
N TRP A 565 -5.53 5.41 -10.29
CA TRP A 565 -4.51 6.15 -9.58
C TRP A 565 -4.79 7.65 -9.56
N THR A 566 -4.82 8.24 -8.35
CA THR A 566 -5.10 9.67 -8.16
C THR A 566 -3.99 10.33 -7.35
N PRO A 567 -2.85 10.70 -7.97
CA PRO A 567 -1.75 11.35 -7.24
C PRO A 567 -1.81 12.88 -7.32
N SER A 568 -2.99 13.48 -7.24
CA SER A 568 -3.15 14.94 -7.40
C SER A 568 -2.86 15.71 -6.11
N THR A 569 -1.85 16.56 -6.12
CA THR A 569 -1.49 17.43 -4.99
C THR A 569 -2.33 18.72 -4.92
N PHE A 570 -3.28 18.92 -5.80
CA PHE A 570 -4.13 20.10 -5.87
C PHE A 570 -5.57 19.84 -5.48
N ALA A 571 -6.07 18.62 -5.65
CA ALA A 571 -7.43 18.24 -5.38
C ALA A 571 -7.70 18.04 -3.89
N GLN A 572 -8.93 18.35 -3.46
CA GLN A 572 -9.37 18.15 -2.07
C GLN A 572 -9.37 16.68 -1.67
N ALA A 573 -9.71 15.79 -2.59
CA ALA A 573 -9.77 14.35 -2.38
C ALA A 573 -9.46 13.59 -3.68
N GLY A 574 -8.96 12.37 -3.57
CA GLY A 574 -8.79 11.47 -4.70
C GLY A 574 -10.12 10.89 -5.15
N LEU A 575 -10.72 10.05 -4.32
CA LEU A 575 -12.08 9.55 -4.52
C LEU A 575 -13.05 10.18 -3.52
N TYR A 576 -14.05 10.87 -4.02
CA TYR A 576 -15.19 11.31 -3.23
C TYR A 576 -16.46 10.66 -3.75
N VAL A 577 -17.15 9.90 -2.90
CA VAL A 577 -18.46 9.32 -3.21
C VAL A 577 -19.51 9.98 -2.34
N SER A 578 -20.59 10.45 -2.93
CA SER A 578 -21.66 11.08 -2.17
C SER A 578 -23.04 10.80 -2.76
N ASP A 579 -24.04 10.80 -1.88
CA ASP A 579 -25.47 10.80 -2.27
C ASP A 579 -25.84 9.68 -3.25
N THR A 580 -25.44 8.44 -2.94
CA THR A 580 -25.74 7.28 -3.80
C THR A 580 -26.07 6.03 -2.99
N ASP A 581 -27.10 5.31 -3.48
CA ASP A 581 -27.46 3.96 -3.05
C ASP A 581 -27.12 2.92 -4.18
N THR A 582 -26.63 3.37 -5.32
CA THR A 582 -26.22 2.51 -6.44
C THR A 582 -24.94 1.75 -6.04
N PRO A 583 -24.92 0.43 -6.20
CA PRO A 583 -23.72 -0.35 -5.89
C PRO A 583 -22.48 0.14 -6.63
N GLY A 584 -21.36 0.18 -5.92
CA GLY A 584 -20.04 0.47 -6.47
C GLY A 584 -19.05 -0.58 -6.00
N HIS A 585 -18.22 -1.07 -6.92
CA HIS A 585 -17.12 -1.98 -6.68
C HIS A 585 -15.83 -1.32 -7.11
N VAL A 586 -14.87 -1.25 -6.20
CA VAL A 586 -13.55 -0.68 -6.47
C VAL A 586 -12.53 -1.81 -6.33
N TYR A 587 -11.79 -2.07 -7.41
CA TYR A 587 -10.70 -3.04 -7.46
C TYR A 587 -9.40 -2.30 -7.77
N GLU A 588 -8.47 -2.25 -6.84
CA GLU A 588 -7.20 -1.53 -6.94
C GLU A 588 -7.37 -0.01 -7.11
N LEU A 589 -7.32 0.69 -6.01
CA LEU A 589 -7.30 2.15 -5.98
C LEU A 589 -6.10 2.65 -5.20
N SER A 590 -5.22 3.39 -5.86
CA SER A 590 -4.20 4.22 -5.22
C SER A 590 -4.67 5.67 -5.17
N SER A 591 -4.88 6.20 -3.97
CA SER A 591 -5.23 7.60 -3.72
C SER A 591 -4.14 8.27 -2.90
N GLU A 592 -3.47 9.28 -3.47
CA GLU A 592 -2.21 9.77 -2.94
C GLU A 592 -2.12 11.30 -3.01
N HIS A 593 -1.55 11.89 -1.95
CA HIS A 593 -1.10 13.29 -1.94
C HIS A 593 -2.20 14.36 -2.01
N HIS A 594 -3.44 14.01 -1.71
CA HIS A 594 -4.54 14.98 -1.71
C HIS A 594 -4.53 15.87 -0.48
N VAL A 595 -5.20 17.02 -0.58
CA VAL A 595 -5.04 18.08 0.43
C VAL A 595 -5.83 17.81 1.70
N ARG A 596 -7.02 17.19 1.61
CA ARG A 596 -7.94 17.03 2.75
C ARG A 596 -8.31 15.59 3.05
N ASN A 597 -8.58 14.82 2.03
CA ASN A 597 -8.91 13.40 2.13
C ASN A 597 -8.29 12.64 0.98
N GLU A 598 -7.85 11.41 1.24
CA GLU A 598 -7.57 10.53 0.12
C GLU A 598 -8.88 9.92 -0.40
N VAL A 599 -9.67 9.30 0.47
CA VAL A 599 -10.98 8.74 0.12
C VAL A 599 -12.05 9.27 1.08
N LYS A 600 -13.18 9.71 0.53
CA LYS A 600 -14.31 10.20 1.32
C LYS A 600 -15.64 9.63 0.83
N LEU A 601 -16.43 9.03 1.74
CA LEU A 601 -17.77 8.50 1.47
C LEU A 601 -18.79 9.25 2.33
N VAL A 602 -19.84 9.84 1.73
CA VAL A 602 -20.86 10.60 2.44
C VAL A 602 -22.25 10.25 1.94
N ARG A 603 -23.10 9.68 2.76
CA ARG A 603 -24.43 9.18 2.40
C ARG A 603 -24.39 8.17 1.25
N VAL A 604 -23.54 7.16 1.45
CA VAL A 604 -23.27 6.09 0.46
C VAL A 604 -23.80 4.78 1.01
N LYS A 605 -24.37 3.93 0.11
CA LYS A 605 -24.76 2.56 0.46
C LYS A 605 -24.32 1.56 -0.59
N ASN A 606 -24.10 0.32 -0.13
CA ASN A 606 -23.80 -0.83 -0.98
C ASN A 606 -22.51 -0.68 -1.80
N TRP A 607 -21.45 -0.22 -1.16
CA TRP A 607 -20.13 -0.10 -1.77
C TRP A 607 -19.15 -1.09 -1.18
N GLU A 608 -18.29 -1.60 -2.04
CA GLU A 608 -17.19 -2.48 -1.71
C GLU A 608 -15.91 -1.91 -2.33
N ILE A 609 -14.89 -1.79 -1.51
CA ILE A 609 -13.60 -1.22 -1.90
C ILE A 609 -12.53 -2.23 -1.49
N ASP A 610 -11.97 -2.89 -2.50
CA ASP A 610 -10.94 -3.91 -2.36
C ASP A 610 -9.61 -3.38 -2.87
N SER A 611 -8.53 -3.72 -2.17
CA SER A 611 -7.18 -3.28 -2.52
C SER A 611 -7.05 -1.75 -2.58
N LEU A 612 -7.48 -1.10 -1.50
CA LEU A 612 -7.28 0.34 -1.34
C LEU A 612 -5.90 0.63 -0.79
N GLN A 613 -5.21 1.56 -1.42
CA GLN A 613 -4.02 2.18 -0.85
C GLN A 613 -4.24 3.68 -0.74
N THR A 614 -3.86 4.25 0.40
CA THR A 614 -3.78 5.71 0.58
C THR A 614 -2.37 6.08 1.02
N GLU A 615 -1.85 7.19 0.50
CA GLU A 615 -0.52 7.65 0.84
C GLU A 615 -0.48 9.16 1.10
N GLU A 616 0.02 9.55 2.27
CA GLU A 616 0.27 10.94 2.62
C GLU A 616 1.75 11.21 2.69
N GLU A 617 2.20 12.28 2.06
CA GLU A 617 3.57 12.73 2.10
C GLU A 617 3.76 14.09 2.78
N ARG A 618 4.96 14.29 3.33
CA ARG A 618 5.35 15.55 3.92
C ARG A 618 5.36 16.69 2.88
N GLY A 619 4.63 17.76 3.20
CA GLY A 619 4.52 18.95 2.37
C GLY A 619 3.50 18.87 1.25
N GLU A 620 2.95 17.69 0.99
CA GLU A 620 1.92 17.48 -0.02
C GLU A 620 0.56 17.20 0.62
N SER A 621 0.49 16.20 1.48
CA SER A 621 -0.76 15.72 2.08
C SER A 621 -0.65 15.44 3.58
N GLY A 622 0.29 16.06 4.27
CA GLY A 622 0.57 15.77 5.69
C GLY A 622 -0.60 15.96 6.65
N PHE A 623 -1.70 16.57 6.21
CA PHE A 623 -2.93 16.79 6.99
C PHE A 623 -4.16 16.11 6.35
N ALA A 624 -4.01 15.33 5.31
CA ALA A 624 -5.10 14.60 4.71
C ALA A 624 -5.56 13.46 5.61
N LEU A 625 -6.88 13.30 5.74
CA LEU A 625 -7.46 12.11 6.37
C LEU A 625 -7.54 11.00 5.30
N PRO A 626 -6.89 9.86 5.52
CA PRO A 626 -6.83 8.81 4.49
C PRO A 626 -8.22 8.30 4.08
N LEU A 627 -9.08 7.94 5.05
CA LEU A 627 -10.43 7.46 4.76
C LEU A 627 -11.47 8.08 5.71
N SER A 628 -12.49 8.72 5.15
CA SER A 628 -13.67 9.21 5.88
C SER A 628 -14.94 8.52 5.40
N ILE A 629 -15.74 7.99 6.34
CA ILE A 629 -17.06 7.38 6.08
C ILE A 629 -18.11 8.07 6.94
N GLU A 630 -19.01 8.81 6.31
CA GLU A 630 -19.99 9.65 6.98
C GLU A 630 -21.42 9.31 6.52
N GLN A 631 -22.36 9.13 7.44
CA GLN A 631 -23.80 8.90 7.15
C GLN A 631 -24.03 7.78 6.11
N SER A 632 -23.23 6.74 6.15
CA SER A 632 -23.17 5.68 5.15
C SER A 632 -23.50 4.32 5.74
N SER A 633 -23.85 3.34 4.89
CA SER A 633 -24.20 2.01 5.38
C SER A 633 -23.95 0.91 4.34
N ASN A 634 -23.75 -0.31 4.83
CA ASN A 634 -23.42 -1.48 4.00
C ASN A 634 -22.20 -1.21 3.11
N ILE A 635 -21.09 -0.90 3.77
CA ILE A 635 -19.78 -0.65 3.14
C ILE A 635 -18.82 -1.74 3.58
N THR A 636 -18.11 -2.32 2.63
CA THR A 636 -16.98 -3.23 2.88
C THR A 636 -15.69 -2.57 2.42
N ILE A 637 -14.66 -2.62 3.26
CA ILE A 637 -13.29 -2.19 2.92
C ILE A 637 -12.41 -3.41 3.17
N ALA A 638 -11.75 -3.91 2.13
CA ALA A 638 -10.92 -5.11 2.20
C ALA A 638 -9.52 -4.86 1.63
N ASN A 639 -8.51 -5.51 2.22
CA ASN A 639 -7.10 -5.30 1.89
C ASN A 639 -6.77 -3.80 1.76
N TYR A 640 -6.91 -3.08 2.86
CA TYR A 640 -6.66 -1.64 2.90
C TYR A 640 -5.31 -1.31 3.54
N HIS A 641 -4.46 -0.62 2.81
CA HIS A 641 -3.19 -0.09 3.27
C HIS A 641 -3.26 1.44 3.42
N ALA A 642 -3.37 1.93 4.65
CA ALA A 642 -3.17 3.33 4.96
C ALA A 642 -1.67 3.57 5.21
N TYR A 643 -1.01 4.20 4.24
CA TYR A 643 0.42 4.37 4.22
C TYR A 643 0.80 5.83 4.42
N ARG A 644 1.72 6.12 5.34
CA ARG A 644 2.11 7.49 5.62
C ARG A 644 3.63 7.69 5.53
N VAL A 645 4.08 8.50 4.57
CA VAL A 645 5.49 8.82 4.32
C VAL A 645 5.79 10.25 4.79
N VAL A 646 5.39 10.56 6.02
CA VAL A 646 5.63 11.88 6.61
C VAL A 646 6.86 11.78 7.50
N SER A 647 8.02 12.14 7.02
CA SER A 647 9.24 12.21 7.83
C SER A 647 9.19 13.38 8.84
N SER A 648 8.05 13.58 9.51
CA SER A 648 7.84 14.60 10.52
C SER A 648 7.12 14.03 11.73
N TYR A 649 7.26 14.70 12.87
CA TYR A 649 6.53 14.43 14.10
C TYR A 649 5.11 14.98 14.05
N GLN A 650 4.36 14.67 13.03
CA GLN A 650 2.96 15.06 12.96
C GLN A 650 2.13 13.78 12.83
N PRO A 651 1.87 13.08 13.94
CA PRO A 651 0.95 11.98 13.92
C PRO A 651 -0.42 12.51 13.55
N PHE A 652 -1.17 11.70 12.87
CA PHE A 652 -2.53 12.01 12.51
C PHE A 652 -3.47 11.28 13.48
N PRO A 653 -4.61 11.86 13.86
CA PRO A 653 -5.50 11.25 14.86
C PRO A 653 -6.02 9.88 14.47
N SER A 654 -6.22 9.60 13.19
CA SER A 654 -6.66 8.29 12.72
C SER A 654 -6.43 8.13 11.22
N ALA A 655 -6.23 6.89 10.78
CA ALA A 655 -6.26 6.55 9.36
C ALA A 655 -7.69 6.53 8.82
N ILE A 656 -8.63 6.04 9.62
CA ILE A 656 -10.04 5.93 9.24
C ILE A 656 -10.89 6.69 10.24
N LYS A 657 -11.81 7.49 9.74
CA LYS A 657 -12.84 8.14 10.56
C LYS A 657 -14.23 7.72 10.10
N VAL A 658 -15.02 7.18 11.02
CA VAL A 658 -16.41 6.78 10.79
C VAL A 658 -17.32 7.65 11.61
N SER A 659 -18.39 8.18 11.02
CA SER A 659 -19.40 8.95 11.74
C SER A 659 -20.81 8.72 11.19
N GLU A 660 -21.80 8.64 12.06
CA GLU A 660 -23.23 8.48 11.73
C GLU A 660 -23.49 7.34 10.72
N SER A 661 -22.66 6.27 10.78
CA SER A 661 -22.65 5.18 9.81
C SER A 661 -22.96 3.85 10.48
N SER A 662 -23.43 2.86 9.71
CA SER A 662 -23.78 1.53 10.20
C SER A 662 -23.43 0.45 9.18
N ASP A 663 -23.26 -0.78 9.67
CA ASP A 663 -22.96 -1.94 8.82
C ASP A 663 -21.71 -1.70 7.94
N ILE A 664 -20.65 -1.22 8.61
CA ILE A 664 -19.33 -1.02 7.98
C ILE A 664 -18.46 -2.21 8.36
N ARG A 665 -17.89 -2.87 7.38
CA ARG A 665 -17.04 -4.05 7.51
C ARG A 665 -15.62 -3.73 7.07
N PHE A 666 -14.67 -4.01 7.93
CA PHE A 666 -13.25 -3.93 7.62
C PHE A 666 -12.65 -5.33 7.61
N ARG A 667 -11.88 -5.64 6.58
CA ARG A 667 -11.17 -6.91 6.38
C ARG A 667 -9.74 -6.63 5.93
N ASN A 668 -8.77 -7.26 6.58
CA ASN A 668 -7.35 -7.07 6.29
C ASN A 668 -6.98 -5.58 6.22
N VAL A 669 -6.86 -4.94 7.36
CA VAL A 669 -6.53 -3.51 7.44
C VAL A 669 -5.11 -3.34 7.98
N HIS A 670 -4.31 -2.60 7.23
CA HIS A 670 -2.94 -2.27 7.55
C HIS A 670 -2.78 -0.75 7.65
N VAL A 671 -2.51 -0.27 8.85
CA VAL A 671 -2.21 1.14 9.11
C VAL A 671 -0.72 1.24 9.36
N ASN A 672 0.02 1.68 8.37
CA ASN A 672 1.47 1.60 8.34
C ASN A 672 2.11 2.98 8.12
N SER A 673 3.35 3.14 8.55
CA SER A 673 4.14 4.33 8.28
C SER A 673 5.61 3.98 8.09
N ASN A 674 6.20 4.44 7.01
CA ASN A 674 7.64 4.44 6.82
C ASN A 674 8.34 5.50 7.66
N SER A 675 7.59 6.43 8.20
CA SER A 675 8.06 7.43 9.12
C SER A 675 7.40 7.21 10.47
N LYS A 676 8.06 7.52 11.55
CA LYS A 676 7.58 7.26 12.90
C LYS A 676 6.32 7.98 13.33
N ALA A 677 5.89 8.96 12.59
CA ALA A 677 4.64 9.64 12.84
C ALA A 677 3.50 8.84 12.21
N SER A 678 3.19 7.69 12.78
CA SER A 678 2.02 6.91 12.42
C SER A 678 0.72 7.63 12.85
N PHE A 679 -0.35 6.93 12.84
CA PHE A 679 -1.63 7.40 13.34
C PHE A 679 -1.77 7.07 14.83
N ASP A 680 -2.49 7.89 15.58
CA ASP A 680 -2.87 7.58 16.96
C ASP A 680 -3.80 6.37 17.04
N ASN A 681 -4.65 6.24 16.05
CA ASN A 681 -5.63 5.16 15.95
C ASN A 681 -5.75 4.69 14.51
N ALA A 682 -5.97 3.41 14.29
CA ALA A 682 -6.37 2.92 12.98
C ALA A 682 -7.76 3.47 12.62
N ILE A 683 -8.72 3.35 13.54
CA ILE A 683 -10.08 3.83 13.30
C ILE A 683 -10.56 4.70 14.48
N VAL A 684 -11.26 5.77 14.15
CA VAL A 684 -12.08 6.54 15.10
C VAL A 684 -13.54 6.47 14.68
N ASP A 685 -14.38 5.85 15.53
CA ASP A 685 -15.82 5.97 15.44
C ASP A 685 -16.27 7.21 16.24
N ALA A 686 -16.44 8.31 15.55
CA ALA A 686 -16.73 9.60 16.16
C ALA A 686 -18.13 9.66 16.80
N SER A 687 -19.09 8.91 16.28
CA SER A 687 -20.47 8.89 16.79
C SER A 687 -20.59 8.17 18.13
N HIS A 688 -19.80 7.15 18.36
CA HIS A 688 -19.81 6.34 19.57
C HIS A 688 -18.67 6.68 20.52
N HIS A 689 -17.78 7.63 20.16
CA HIS A 689 -16.56 7.97 20.91
C HIS A 689 -15.69 6.75 21.19
N GLN A 690 -15.52 5.89 20.18
CA GLN A 690 -14.74 4.66 20.24
C GLN A 690 -13.56 4.75 19.28
N GLN A 691 -12.48 4.02 19.63
CA GLN A 691 -11.23 4.04 18.89
C GLN A 691 -10.70 2.62 18.75
N VAL A 692 -10.16 2.31 17.56
CA VAL A 692 -9.41 1.10 17.28
C VAL A 692 -7.95 1.49 17.18
N ARG A 693 -7.12 0.92 18.05
CA ARG A 693 -5.69 1.24 18.11
C ARG A 693 -4.81 0.22 17.42
N ALA A 694 -5.33 -1.01 17.29
CA ALA A 694 -4.63 -2.05 16.53
C ALA A 694 -4.37 -1.56 15.11
N GLU A 695 -3.10 -1.56 14.71
CA GLU A 695 -2.68 -1.07 13.40
C GLU A 695 -2.89 -2.13 12.30
N GLU A 696 -3.00 -3.39 12.68
CA GLU A 696 -3.19 -4.52 11.78
C GLU A 696 -4.22 -5.48 12.36
N PHE A 697 -5.24 -5.83 11.58
CA PHE A 697 -6.28 -6.76 12.00
C PHE A 697 -7.03 -7.39 10.82
N ALA A 698 -7.40 -8.65 10.98
CA ALA A 698 -8.10 -9.42 9.97
C ALA A 698 -9.58 -9.05 9.80
N SER A 699 -10.27 -8.69 10.88
CA SER A 699 -11.69 -8.34 10.78
C SER A 699 -12.21 -7.47 11.91
N LEU A 700 -13.07 -6.52 11.53
CA LEU A 700 -13.86 -5.68 12.43
C LEU A 700 -15.17 -5.28 11.74
N ASP A 701 -16.27 -5.45 12.45
CA ASP A 701 -17.59 -4.99 12.02
C ASP A 701 -18.08 -3.84 12.92
N LEU A 702 -18.54 -2.76 12.31
CA LEU A 702 -19.19 -1.64 12.99
C LEU A 702 -20.70 -1.67 12.71
N PRO A 703 -21.51 -2.29 13.59
CA PRO A 703 -22.94 -2.44 13.34
C PRO A 703 -23.76 -1.16 13.58
N GLY A 704 -23.16 -0.12 14.19
CA GLY A 704 -23.85 1.14 14.43
C GLY A 704 -24.74 1.18 15.69
N ALA A 705 -24.56 0.28 16.65
CA ALA A 705 -25.30 0.24 17.90
C ALA A 705 -24.45 0.65 19.12
N PRO A 706 -25.00 1.28 20.19
CA PRO A 706 -24.19 1.86 21.26
C PRO A 706 -23.58 0.83 22.23
N ALA A 707 -22.36 1.15 22.75
CA ALA A 707 -21.57 0.32 23.65
C ALA A 707 -21.89 0.52 25.15
N THR A 708 -21.55 -0.50 25.96
CA THR A 708 -21.79 -0.56 27.42
C THR A 708 -20.52 -0.24 28.22
N PRO A 709 -20.58 0.49 29.36
CA PRO A 709 -19.38 0.91 30.12
C PRO A 709 -18.79 -0.18 31.05
N ASP A 710 -17.48 -0.09 31.29
CA ASP A 710 -16.62 -1.06 31.98
C ASP A 710 -16.56 -0.90 33.52
N GLN A 711 -16.19 -1.99 34.24
CA GLN A 711 -16.10 -2.08 35.69
C GLN A 711 -14.65 -2.39 36.16
N GLY A 712 -14.18 -1.68 37.15
CA GLY A 712 -12.79 -1.61 37.61
C GLY A 712 -12.20 -2.81 38.38
N HIS A 713 -10.87 -2.90 38.37
CA HIS A 713 -10.02 -3.94 38.95
C HIS A 713 -9.11 -3.41 40.09
N SER A 714 -8.65 -4.26 40.99
CA SER A 714 -7.66 -3.92 42.03
C SER A 714 -6.25 -4.42 41.60
N SER A 715 -5.27 -3.54 41.65
CA SER A 715 -3.92 -3.69 41.11
C SER A 715 -2.85 -3.76 42.19
N SER A 716 -1.75 -4.50 41.96
CA SER A 716 -0.53 -4.47 42.76
C SER A 716 0.46 -3.38 42.34
N ILE A 717 0.23 -2.77 41.19
CA ILE A 717 1.07 -1.73 40.57
C ILE A 717 0.57 -0.32 40.89
N LEU A 718 -0.74 -0.14 40.84
CA LEU A 718 -1.38 1.14 41.05
C LEU A 718 -1.72 1.40 42.51
N SER A 719 -1.69 2.64 42.93
CA SER A 719 -2.16 3.03 44.25
C SER A 719 -3.66 2.72 44.39
N GLU A 720 -4.08 2.41 45.64
CA GLU A 720 -5.49 2.08 45.89
C GLU A 720 -6.44 3.18 45.38
N GLY A 721 -7.39 2.80 44.53
CA GLY A 721 -8.35 3.71 43.90
C GLY A 721 -7.79 4.65 42.84
N ALA A 722 -6.54 4.43 42.38
CA ALA A 722 -5.95 5.21 41.32
C ALA A 722 -6.73 5.02 40.00
N ARG A 723 -6.93 6.14 39.29
CA ARG A 723 -7.56 6.17 37.97
C ARG A 723 -6.76 7.09 37.05
N VAL A 724 -6.75 6.79 35.78
CA VAL A 724 -6.22 7.69 34.76
C VAL A 724 -7.02 8.98 34.78
N LYS A 725 -6.32 10.08 34.95
CA LYS A 725 -6.90 11.42 35.03
C LYS A 725 -6.33 12.27 33.89
N GLN A 726 -7.18 12.82 33.06
CA GLN A 726 -6.79 13.86 32.12
C GLN A 726 -6.43 15.14 32.88
N LEU A 727 -5.22 15.62 32.67
CA LEU A 727 -4.70 16.83 33.29
C LEU A 727 -4.89 18.06 32.40
N ALA A 728 -4.58 17.90 31.11
CA ALA A 728 -4.73 18.93 30.10
C ALA A 728 -5.01 18.30 28.73
N THR A 729 -5.60 19.08 27.83
CA THR A 729 -5.91 18.70 26.45
C THR A 729 -5.87 19.92 25.55
N GLY A 730 -5.98 19.71 24.23
CA GLY A 730 -5.99 20.77 23.25
C GLY A 730 -4.61 21.05 22.65
N PHE A 731 -3.67 20.14 22.84
CA PHE A 731 -2.37 20.14 22.14
C PHE A 731 -2.55 19.57 20.74
N PHE A 732 -1.66 19.91 19.86
CA PHE A 732 -1.67 19.38 18.49
C PHE A 732 -0.77 18.17 18.36
N ASN A 733 0.47 18.26 18.85
CA ASN A 733 1.44 17.18 18.76
C ASN A 733 2.43 17.21 19.94
N ILE A 734 2.02 16.65 21.06
CA ILE A 734 2.99 16.38 22.13
C ILE A 734 3.93 15.29 21.62
N SER A 735 5.25 15.55 21.65
CA SER A 735 6.25 14.67 21.04
C SER A 735 7.30 14.14 22.00
N GLY A 736 7.38 14.69 23.19
CA GLY A 736 8.33 14.23 24.20
C GLY A 736 8.26 15.03 25.49
N ALA A 737 8.81 14.45 26.58
CA ALA A 737 8.75 15.04 27.89
C ALA A 737 9.99 14.74 28.74
N ALA A 738 10.21 15.55 29.77
CA ALA A 738 11.22 15.34 30.79
C ALA A 738 10.74 15.84 32.15
N VAL A 739 11.32 15.29 33.21
CA VAL A 739 11.03 15.70 34.58
C VAL A 739 12.30 16.24 35.21
N ASP A 740 12.22 17.43 35.80
CA ASP A 740 13.35 18.03 36.47
C ASP A 740 13.70 17.28 37.77
N PRO A 741 14.85 17.58 38.44
CA PRO A 741 15.24 16.98 39.70
C PRO A 741 14.18 17.12 40.81
N ALA A 742 13.33 18.14 40.77
CA ALA A 742 12.26 18.36 41.72
C ALA A 742 10.96 17.57 41.42
N GLY A 743 10.91 16.84 40.30
CA GLY A 743 9.73 16.08 39.87
C GLY A 743 8.75 16.88 39.04
N GLN A 744 9.12 18.07 38.58
CA GLN A 744 8.27 18.93 37.75
C GLN A 744 8.33 18.49 36.31
N LEU A 745 7.14 18.24 35.69
CA LEU A 745 7.03 17.83 34.30
C LEU A 745 7.19 19.00 33.33
N TYR A 746 7.98 18.79 32.29
CA TYR A 746 8.08 19.62 31.10
C TYR A 746 7.79 18.74 29.87
N PHE A 747 7.12 19.30 28.84
CA PHE A 747 6.82 18.58 27.61
C PHE A 747 6.75 19.52 26.41
N VAL A 748 6.84 18.96 25.23
CA VAL A 748 6.88 19.68 23.95
C VAL A 748 5.58 19.46 23.20
N ASP A 749 5.02 20.53 22.65
CA ASP A 749 4.14 20.44 21.48
C ASP A 749 4.99 20.82 20.25
N ALA A 750 5.39 19.80 19.46
CA ALA A 750 6.31 19.99 18.34
C ALA A 750 5.68 20.81 17.20
N HIS A 751 4.37 20.74 17.02
CA HIS A 751 3.69 21.49 15.98
C HIS A 751 3.73 23.00 16.27
N TRP A 752 3.39 23.40 17.49
CA TRP A 752 3.44 24.80 17.91
C TRP A 752 4.82 25.26 18.35
N GLN A 753 5.82 24.37 18.31
CA GLN A 753 7.19 24.63 18.75
C GLN A 753 7.27 25.14 20.19
N SER A 754 6.34 24.72 21.02
CA SER A 754 6.20 25.26 22.38
C SER A 754 6.66 24.23 23.40
N ILE A 755 7.40 24.70 24.41
CA ILE A 755 7.79 23.91 25.57
C ILE A 755 6.92 24.34 26.74
N TYR A 756 6.22 23.40 27.32
CA TYR A 756 5.31 23.59 28.43
C TYR A 756 5.90 23.05 29.72
N ARG A 757 5.45 23.60 30.82
CA ARG A 757 5.59 23.06 32.16
C ARG A 757 4.20 22.81 32.75
N TRP A 758 3.98 21.62 33.29
CA TRP A 758 2.76 21.34 34.01
C TRP A 758 2.76 21.98 35.39
N SER A 759 1.79 22.80 35.71
CA SER A 759 1.59 23.43 37.01
C SER A 759 0.48 22.70 37.78
N ALA A 760 0.84 21.73 38.63
CA ALA A 760 -0.14 21.00 39.45
C ALA A 760 -0.93 21.92 40.37
N LYS A 761 -0.32 23.02 40.82
CA LYS A 761 -1.00 24.01 41.71
C LYS A 761 -2.10 24.76 41.01
N LYS A 762 -1.94 25.06 39.74
CA LYS A 762 -2.91 25.80 38.93
C LYS A 762 -3.78 24.89 38.07
N ALA A 763 -3.41 23.62 37.94
CA ALA A 763 -3.96 22.64 37.00
C ALA A 763 -3.92 23.16 35.53
N GLU A 764 -2.79 23.71 35.15
CA GLU A 764 -2.60 24.28 33.80
C GLU A 764 -1.20 23.97 33.24
N ALA A 765 -1.10 23.85 31.91
CA ALA A 765 0.17 23.84 31.17
C ALA A 765 0.60 25.28 30.90
N VAL A 766 1.81 25.62 31.37
CA VAL A 766 2.36 26.97 31.23
C VAL A 766 3.48 26.95 30.20
N VAL A 767 3.41 27.81 29.20
CA VAL A 767 4.49 27.95 28.20
C VAL A 767 5.78 28.45 28.89
N VAL A 768 6.86 27.74 28.66
CA VAL A 768 8.20 28.08 29.15
C VAL A 768 9.04 28.70 28.05
N ARG A 769 8.92 28.18 26.85
CA ARG A 769 9.57 28.65 25.62
C ARG A 769 8.69 28.35 24.42
N ASP A 770 8.73 29.23 23.44
CA ASP A 770 8.09 29.12 22.13
C ASP A 770 9.02 29.57 20.99
N ASN A 771 10.31 29.47 21.21
CA ASN A 771 11.30 29.78 20.18
C ASN A 771 11.20 28.77 19.02
N PRO A 772 11.38 29.21 17.77
CA PRO A 772 11.29 28.35 16.59
C PRO A 772 12.56 27.49 16.42
N VAL A 773 12.81 26.60 17.37
CA VAL A 773 13.95 25.68 17.39
C VAL A 773 13.60 24.27 17.00
N ASP A 774 12.37 24.06 16.50
CA ASP A 774 11.86 22.76 16.06
C ASP A 774 12.02 21.64 17.13
N PRO A 775 11.53 21.90 18.36
CA PRO A 775 11.77 21.01 19.49
C PRO A 775 10.95 19.73 19.34
N ILE A 776 11.56 18.59 19.64
CA ILE A 776 10.91 17.28 19.54
C ILE A 776 10.97 16.44 20.80
N ASN A 777 11.99 16.63 21.62
CA ASN A 777 12.10 15.96 22.91
C ASN A 777 12.95 16.76 23.89
N LEU A 778 12.86 16.40 25.17
CA LEU A 778 13.49 17.10 26.27
C LEU A 778 14.32 16.15 27.15
N ALA A 779 15.29 16.70 27.84
CA ALA A 779 15.97 16.09 28.94
C ALA A 779 16.43 17.15 29.94
N PHE A 780 16.83 16.75 31.15
CA PHE A 780 17.50 17.62 32.10
C PHE A 780 18.92 17.13 32.36
N ASP A 781 19.85 18.06 32.39
CA ASP A 781 21.18 17.77 32.90
C ASP A 781 21.24 17.81 34.44
N ARG A 782 22.37 17.42 35.03
CA ARG A 782 22.54 17.43 36.49
C ARG A 782 22.58 18.82 37.11
N ALA A 783 22.88 19.83 36.30
CA ALA A 783 22.85 21.21 36.75
C ALA A 783 21.42 21.77 36.79
N GLY A 784 20.44 21.04 36.23
CA GLY A 784 19.06 21.47 36.13
C GLY A 784 18.78 22.36 34.92
N ASP A 785 19.65 22.30 33.92
CA ASP A 785 19.39 22.95 32.64
C ASP A 785 18.56 22.02 31.76
N LEU A 786 17.60 22.59 31.06
CA LEU A 786 16.75 21.88 30.13
C LEU A 786 17.48 21.73 28.79
N LEU A 787 17.58 20.50 28.34
CA LEU A 787 18.14 20.13 27.05
C LEU A 787 16.99 19.95 26.09
N VAL A 788 17.03 20.65 24.96
CA VAL A 788 15.99 20.62 23.93
C VAL A 788 16.55 19.98 22.68
N VAL A 789 16.03 18.81 22.35
CA VAL A 789 16.37 18.12 21.11
C VAL A 789 15.59 18.73 19.96
N SER A 790 16.29 19.17 18.93
CA SER A 790 15.69 19.76 17.74
C SER A 790 15.69 18.78 16.57
N TYR A 791 14.66 18.85 15.74
CA TYR A 791 14.62 18.13 14.48
C TYR A 791 15.62 18.70 13.45
N GLN A 792 15.94 20.00 13.56
CA GLN A 792 16.86 20.65 12.63
C GLN A 792 18.32 20.23 12.90
N GLY A 793 19.14 20.29 11.84
CA GLY A 793 20.58 20.11 11.97
C GLY A 793 21.03 18.74 12.48
N ASN A 794 20.34 17.67 12.10
CA ASN A 794 20.67 16.30 12.51
C ASN A 794 20.69 16.10 14.04
N GLY A 795 19.65 16.62 14.73
CA GLY A 795 19.48 16.50 16.17
C GLY A 795 20.34 17.46 16.97
N THR A 796 20.44 18.66 16.53
CA THR A 796 20.94 19.78 17.32
C THR A 796 20.28 19.78 18.70
N VAL A 797 21.06 20.02 19.73
CA VAL A 797 20.56 20.24 21.10
C VAL A 797 20.79 21.66 21.51
N TYR A 798 19.72 22.29 21.94
CA TYR A 798 19.77 23.57 22.63
C TYR A 798 19.67 23.36 24.14
N THR A 799 20.20 24.26 24.93
CA THR A 799 20.07 24.22 26.38
C THR A 799 19.81 25.60 26.95
N PHE A 800 18.98 25.63 27.98
CA PHE A 800 18.70 26.81 28.78
C PHE A 800 18.25 26.46 30.20
N ARG A 801 18.46 27.40 31.13
CA ARG A 801 17.93 27.28 32.51
C ARG A 801 16.43 27.61 32.50
N PRO A 802 15.53 26.74 33.00
CA PRO A 802 14.13 27.11 33.18
C PRO A 802 14.01 28.39 34.02
N GLY A 803 13.29 29.37 33.50
CA GLY A 803 13.11 30.67 34.13
C GLY A 803 14.18 31.72 33.79
N SER A 804 15.19 31.37 33.00
CA SER A 804 16.09 32.38 32.40
C SER A 804 15.37 33.16 31.30
N PRO A 805 15.87 34.36 30.95
CA PRO A 805 15.35 35.15 29.82
C PRO A 805 15.33 34.38 28.52
N GLU A 806 14.35 34.63 27.65
CA GLU A 806 14.18 33.94 26.35
C GLU A 806 15.40 34.12 25.41
N THR A 807 16.15 35.18 25.60
CA THR A 807 17.40 35.44 24.86
C THR A 807 18.57 34.52 25.30
N GLU A 808 18.42 33.84 26.43
CA GLU A 808 19.44 32.93 26.95
C GLU A 808 19.16 31.49 26.47
N MET A 809 19.77 31.11 25.37
CA MET A 809 19.78 29.78 24.83
C MET A 809 21.14 29.44 24.25
N THR A 810 21.70 28.31 24.61
CA THR A 810 23.00 27.85 24.13
C THR A 810 22.84 26.65 23.20
N LEU A 811 23.48 26.69 22.05
CA LEU A 811 23.62 25.56 21.15
C LEU A 811 24.76 24.67 21.63
N LEU A 812 24.48 23.43 21.94
CA LEU A 812 25.51 22.44 22.23
C LEU A 812 26.14 21.95 20.93
N LYS A 813 27.48 22.00 20.89
CA LYS A 813 28.20 21.54 19.69
C LYS A 813 28.24 20.01 19.62
N PRO A 814 28.19 19.42 18.43
CA PRO A 814 28.44 18.02 18.24
C PRO A 814 29.77 17.57 18.83
N GLN A 815 29.77 16.37 19.39
CA GLN A 815 30.94 15.73 19.97
C GLN A 815 31.38 14.51 19.15
N PRO A 816 32.58 13.99 19.31
CA PRO A 816 33.00 12.79 18.62
C PRO A 816 32.03 11.62 18.84
N ALA A 817 31.88 10.80 17.83
CA ALA A 817 30.87 9.73 17.74
C ALA A 817 31.09 8.56 18.73
N GLN A 818 32.19 8.45 19.39
CA GLN A 818 32.47 7.37 20.34
C GLN A 818 32.06 7.78 21.76
N PRO A 819 31.16 7.02 22.41
CA PRO A 819 30.84 7.27 23.81
C PRO A 819 32.10 7.11 24.68
N ARG A 820 32.30 8.00 25.59
CA ARG A 820 33.35 7.89 26.61
C ARG A 820 32.90 6.92 27.72
N PRO A 821 33.83 6.26 28.42
CA PRO A 821 33.48 5.48 29.59
C PRO A 821 32.60 6.27 30.58
N GLY A 822 31.52 5.67 31.02
CA GLY A 822 30.55 6.26 31.93
C GLY A 822 29.48 7.17 31.27
N MET A 823 29.45 7.31 29.96
CA MET A 823 28.35 7.93 29.25
C MET A 823 27.16 7.01 29.13
N THR A 824 25.98 7.56 29.27
CA THR A 824 24.72 6.87 29.06
C THR A 824 24.15 7.26 27.70
N ALA A 825 23.82 6.27 26.88
CA ALA A 825 23.10 6.49 25.66
C ALA A 825 21.71 7.03 25.97
N PHE A 826 21.28 8.03 25.23
CA PHE A 826 20.08 8.70 25.55
C PHE A 826 19.38 9.28 24.33
N LEU A 827 18.08 9.24 24.33
CA LEU A 827 17.13 9.76 23.36
C LEU A 827 17.20 9.15 21.97
N PRO A 828 16.34 8.23 21.68
CA PRO A 828 15.90 8.13 20.32
C PRO A 828 15.17 9.42 19.98
N VAL A 829 15.67 10.09 19.04
CA VAL A 829 14.85 11.05 18.33
C VAL A 829 13.78 10.23 17.64
N ASN A 830 12.52 10.45 17.96
CA ASN A 830 11.41 9.83 17.26
C ASN A 830 11.36 10.30 15.80
N VAL A 831 12.43 10.15 15.07
CA VAL A 831 12.52 10.44 13.65
C VAL A 831 12.91 9.16 12.96
N TRP A 832 12.04 8.62 12.19
CA TRP A 832 12.44 7.57 11.27
C TRP A 832 13.39 8.17 10.22
N ALA A 833 14.50 7.55 10.17
CA ALA A 833 15.41 7.71 9.08
C ALA A 833 15.32 6.42 8.30
N GLY A 834 14.64 6.39 7.19
CA GLY A 834 14.73 5.30 6.22
C GLY A 834 16.19 5.00 5.87
N PRO A 835 16.48 3.95 5.12
CA PRO A 835 17.85 3.58 4.79
C PRO A 835 18.70 4.75 4.29
N ASP A 836 18.09 5.67 3.58
CA ASP A 836 18.75 6.88 3.04
C ASP A 836 18.86 8.05 4.04
N LEU A 837 18.08 7.99 5.11
CA LEU A 837 18.04 8.99 6.19
C LEU A 837 18.63 8.45 7.50
N ALA A 838 18.86 7.14 7.61
CA ALA A 838 19.51 6.51 8.75
C ALA A 838 20.84 7.17 9.11
N VAL A 839 21.47 7.75 8.10
CA VAL A 839 22.66 8.58 8.21
C VAL A 839 22.44 9.85 9.02
N LYS A 840 21.20 10.28 9.21
CA LYS A 840 20.87 11.60 9.78
C LYS A 840 20.19 11.55 11.13
N THR A 841 19.93 10.37 11.68
CA THR A 841 19.30 10.25 12.99
C THR A 841 20.36 10.31 14.09
N PRO A 842 20.42 11.38 14.85
CA PRO A 842 21.43 11.52 15.89
C PRO A 842 21.02 10.74 17.12
N TRP A 843 21.89 9.88 17.57
CA TRP A 843 21.90 9.39 18.90
C TRP A 843 22.61 10.40 19.79
N GLN A 844 22.07 10.62 20.95
CA GLN A 844 22.66 11.50 21.93
C GLN A 844 23.08 10.71 23.14
N TYR A 845 24.12 11.18 23.81
CA TYR A 845 24.64 10.58 25.00
C TYR A 845 24.67 11.62 26.11
N LEU A 846 24.10 11.25 27.26
CA LEU A 846 24.22 12.02 28.50
C LEU A 846 25.26 11.35 29.38
N SER A 847 26.34 12.08 29.70
CA SER A 847 27.32 11.56 30.65
C SER A 847 26.84 11.71 32.09
N PRO A 848 27.42 10.95 33.02
CA PRO A 848 27.05 11.08 34.44
C PRO A 848 27.29 12.48 35.04
N ASP A 849 28.14 13.31 34.45
CA ASP A 849 28.37 14.70 34.82
C ASP A 849 27.39 15.70 34.18
N GLY A 850 26.39 15.21 33.43
CA GLY A 850 25.40 16.02 32.71
C GLY A 850 25.88 16.57 31.40
N SER A 851 27.07 16.20 30.90
CA SER A 851 27.51 16.59 29.56
C SER A 851 26.71 15.85 28.50
N VAL A 852 26.27 16.57 27.46
CA VAL A 852 25.56 15.98 26.31
C VAL A 852 26.52 15.83 25.16
N PHE A 853 26.52 14.66 24.56
CA PHE A 853 27.32 14.37 23.37
C PHE A 853 26.40 14.06 22.22
N ILE A 854 26.54 14.82 21.16
CA ILE A 854 25.81 14.64 19.92
C ILE A 854 26.77 13.98 18.93
N PRO A 855 26.39 12.83 18.36
CA PRO A 855 27.24 12.20 17.37
C PRO A 855 27.35 13.07 16.12
N ALA A 856 28.55 13.24 15.62
CA ALA A 856 28.80 13.96 14.37
C ALA A 856 29.13 12.99 13.24
N GLY A 857 28.33 13.04 12.15
CA GLY A 857 28.65 12.41 10.88
C GLY A 857 28.49 10.89 10.79
N ASP A 858 29.01 10.34 9.73
CA ASP A 858 28.81 8.95 9.29
C ASP A 858 29.32 7.88 10.27
N ASP A 859 30.28 8.19 11.12
CA ASP A 859 30.87 7.20 12.04
C ASP A 859 29.90 6.77 13.14
N PHE A 860 29.01 7.64 13.56
CA PHE A 860 28.00 7.28 14.54
C PHE A 860 26.87 6.48 13.92
N VAL A 861 26.48 6.82 12.74
CA VAL A 861 25.49 6.07 11.97
C VAL A 861 25.97 4.66 11.70
N LYS A 862 27.24 4.48 11.37
CA LYS A 862 27.86 3.15 11.32
C LYS A 862 27.85 2.45 12.68
N GLY A 863 28.01 3.17 13.76
CA GLY A 863 27.85 2.66 15.13
C GLY A 863 26.44 2.24 15.44
N GLN A 864 25.46 3.02 15.04
CA GLN A 864 24.04 2.74 15.17
C GLN A 864 23.62 1.56 14.27
N MET A 865 24.04 1.53 13.03
CA MET A 865 23.79 0.40 12.15
C MET A 865 24.45 -0.89 12.66
N ARG A 866 25.63 -0.83 13.26
CA ARG A 866 26.24 -1.97 13.95
C ARG A 866 25.43 -2.39 15.18
N TRP A 867 24.81 -1.47 15.85
CA TRP A 867 23.93 -1.77 16.94
C TRP A 867 22.60 -2.35 16.44
N SER A 868 21.98 -1.72 15.47
CA SER A 868 20.79 -2.26 14.76
C SER A 868 21.07 -3.63 14.14
N THR A 869 22.30 -3.87 13.66
CA THR A 869 22.70 -5.17 13.11
C THR A 869 22.84 -6.24 14.20
N LYS A 870 23.14 -5.85 15.45
CA LYS A 870 23.11 -6.75 16.61
C LYS A 870 21.71 -6.95 17.17
N LEU A 871 20.81 -6.01 16.95
CA LEU A 871 19.39 -6.02 17.24
C LEU A 871 18.62 -6.29 15.94
N ALA A 872 18.96 -7.34 15.28
CA ALA A 872 18.89 -7.62 13.84
C ALA A 872 17.61 -7.25 13.09
N ASN A 873 16.56 -6.76 13.72
CA ASN A 873 15.30 -6.38 13.05
C ASN A 873 14.70 -5.08 13.63
N ILE A 874 15.41 -4.40 14.52
CA ILE A 874 14.90 -3.14 15.09
C ILE A 874 15.24 -1.99 14.16
N LEU A 875 14.25 -1.50 13.46
CA LEU A 875 14.37 -0.37 12.53
C LEU A 875 14.19 0.97 13.26
N HIS A 876 13.31 1.01 14.25
CA HIS A 876 13.01 2.20 15.04
C HIS A 876 13.00 1.84 16.53
N ALA A 877 13.85 2.44 17.34
CA ALA A 877 14.03 2.04 18.73
C ALA A 877 13.79 3.20 19.72
N PHE A 878 12.97 2.95 20.71
CA PHE A 878 12.64 3.87 21.81
C PHE A 878 13.05 3.29 23.17
N GLY A 879 13.11 4.11 24.19
CA GLY A 879 13.41 3.69 25.55
C GLY A 879 14.88 3.81 25.94
N LEU A 880 15.65 4.58 25.18
CA LEU A 880 17.07 4.81 25.48
C LEU A 880 17.32 5.92 26.49
N GLU A 881 16.33 6.70 26.85
CA GLU A 881 16.39 7.85 27.77
C GLU A 881 16.73 7.45 29.20
N SER A 882 16.44 6.22 29.60
CA SER A 882 16.71 5.70 30.93
C SER A 882 17.87 4.70 30.99
N VAL A 883 18.75 4.70 30.01
CA VAL A 883 19.89 3.77 29.97
C VAL A 883 20.91 4.11 31.05
N VAL A 884 21.22 3.15 31.89
CA VAL A 884 22.23 3.26 32.94
C VAL A 884 23.36 2.25 32.71
N PRO A 885 24.63 2.68 32.59
CA PRO A 885 25.76 1.75 32.44
C PRO A 885 25.80 0.68 33.53
N GLY A 886 25.95 -0.56 33.11
CA GLY A 886 25.98 -1.72 34.02
C GLY A 886 24.60 -2.23 34.43
N SER A 887 23.51 -1.66 33.93
CA SER A 887 22.14 -2.12 34.13
C SER A 887 21.49 -2.47 32.80
N PRO A 888 20.53 -3.42 32.75
CA PRO A 888 19.82 -3.69 31.52
C PRO A 888 18.98 -2.48 31.10
N ALA A 889 18.91 -2.22 29.78
CA ALA A 889 17.99 -1.29 29.16
C ALA A 889 16.88 -2.06 28.44
N TYR A 890 15.74 -1.41 28.29
CA TYR A 890 14.62 -1.93 27.52
C TYR A 890 14.38 -0.98 26.35
N ILE A 891 14.25 -1.55 25.17
CA ILE A 891 14.12 -0.82 23.92
C ILE A 891 12.89 -1.36 23.20
N THR A 892 11.95 -0.49 22.91
CA THR A 892 10.78 -0.84 22.11
C THR A 892 10.97 -0.39 20.66
N ASP A 893 10.49 -1.20 19.74
CA ASP A 893 10.57 -0.92 18.30
C ASP A 893 9.18 -0.68 17.75
N GLN A 894 8.99 0.46 17.11
CA GLN A 894 7.72 0.83 16.50
C GLN A 894 7.37 -0.02 15.28
N SER A 895 8.36 -0.51 14.55
CA SER A 895 8.12 -1.25 13.31
C SER A 895 7.63 -2.67 13.52
N ASP A 896 8.16 -3.37 14.54
CA ASP A 896 7.73 -4.72 14.88
C ASP A 896 6.88 -4.78 16.15
N GLN A 897 6.63 -3.61 16.77
CA GLN A 897 5.84 -3.41 17.99
C GLN A 897 6.24 -4.30 19.16
N LYS A 898 7.53 -4.62 19.25
CA LYS A 898 8.12 -5.50 20.28
C LYS A 898 9.08 -4.74 21.17
N THR A 899 9.30 -5.28 22.35
CA THR A 899 10.26 -4.73 23.29
C THR A 899 11.40 -5.71 23.55
N TYR A 900 12.62 -5.20 23.51
CA TYR A 900 13.84 -5.97 23.70
C TYR A 900 14.58 -5.54 24.97
N LYS A 901 15.17 -6.50 25.64
CA LYS A 901 16.10 -6.27 26.76
C LYS A 901 17.52 -6.29 26.23
N VAL A 902 18.29 -5.27 26.57
CA VAL A 902 19.66 -5.06 26.11
C VAL A 902 20.59 -4.92 27.31
N ASP A 903 21.66 -5.68 27.34
CA ASP A 903 22.70 -5.52 28.35
C ASP A 903 23.54 -4.27 28.07
N VAL A 904 23.60 -3.36 29.02
CA VAL A 904 24.46 -2.17 28.94
C VAL A 904 25.72 -2.44 29.78
N GLN A 905 26.86 -2.41 29.12
CA GLN A 905 28.15 -2.62 29.79
C GLN A 905 28.51 -1.43 30.69
N PRO A 906 29.40 -1.61 31.67
CA PRO A 906 29.83 -0.50 32.53
C PRO A 906 30.47 0.66 31.78
N ASP A 907 30.97 0.45 30.58
CA ASP A 907 31.51 1.48 29.71
C ASP A 907 30.45 2.16 28.82
N GLY A 908 29.16 1.80 29.03
CA GLY A 908 28.03 2.33 28.26
C GLY A 908 27.80 1.68 26.88
N THR A 909 28.59 0.66 26.51
CA THR A 909 28.36 -0.07 25.26
C THR A 909 27.22 -1.06 25.40
N PHE A 910 26.48 -1.31 24.29
CA PHE A 910 25.35 -2.22 24.27
C PHE A 910 25.79 -3.64 23.93
N GLY A 911 25.27 -4.59 24.70
CA GLY A 911 25.45 -6.01 24.48
C GLY A 911 24.43 -6.62 23.52
N ALA A 912 24.15 -7.90 23.69
CA ALA A 912 23.13 -8.59 22.91
C ALA A 912 21.73 -8.17 23.35
N ALA A 913 20.81 -8.02 22.37
CA ALA A 913 19.40 -7.84 22.63
C ALA A 913 18.70 -9.20 22.70
N THR A 914 17.77 -9.33 23.62
CA THR A 914 16.87 -10.48 23.72
C THR A 914 15.43 -9.98 23.76
N LEU A 915 14.52 -10.69 23.09
CA LEU A 915 13.10 -10.36 23.14
C LEU A 915 12.63 -10.38 24.60
N PHE A 916 11.98 -9.32 25.01
CA PHE A 916 11.45 -9.14 26.36
C PHE A 916 9.92 -9.26 26.40
N ALA A 917 9.23 -8.59 25.46
CA ALA A 917 7.78 -8.62 25.30
C ALA A 917 7.41 -8.57 23.82
N GLU A 918 6.35 -9.25 23.47
CA GLU A 918 5.73 -9.19 22.13
C GLU A 918 4.91 -7.89 21.92
N ASP A 919 4.94 -7.01 22.90
CA ASP A 919 4.27 -5.71 22.91
C ASP A 919 5.30 -4.59 23.00
N GLY A 920 4.95 -3.43 22.45
CA GLY A 920 5.80 -2.25 22.49
C GLY A 920 5.33 -1.18 21.50
N GLY A 921 6.25 -0.34 21.10
CA GLY A 921 6.05 0.62 20.01
C GLY A 921 6.53 2.02 20.33
N GLU A 922 6.06 2.69 21.39
CA GLU A 922 6.23 4.14 21.53
C GLU A 922 7.25 4.57 22.59
N ALA A 923 7.13 4.11 23.82
CA ALA A 923 8.04 4.53 24.90
C ALA A 923 8.19 3.49 26.00
N VAL A 924 9.23 3.62 26.80
CA VAL A 924 9.53 2.75 27.94
C VAL A 924 9.88 3.59 29.17
N ALA A 925 9.27 3.26 30.30
CA ALA A 925 9.67 3.78 31.59
C ALA A 925 9.88 2.62 32.58
N GLN A 926 10.62 2.85 33.65
CA GLN A 926 10.89 1.83 34.68
C GLN A 926 10.61 2.38 36.10
N ASP A 927 10.15 1.51 36.97
CA ASP A 927 10.05 1.82 38.39
C ASP A 927 11.25 1.24 39.20
N LYS A 928 11.35 1.60 40.49
CA LYS A 928 12.43 1.15 41.36
C LYS A 928 12.43 -0.35 41.70
N ASN A 929 11.33 -1.05 41.41
CA ASN A 929 11.27 -2.51 41.54
C ASN A 929 11.72 -3.21 40.24
N GLY A 930 12.07 -2.43 39.22
CA GLY A 930 12.47 -2.91 37.89
C GLY A 930 11.29 -3.30 36.99
N ASN A 931 10.05 -2.97 37.37
CA ASN A 931 8.93 -3.16 36.46
C ASN A 931 9.06 -2.22 35.28
N VAL A 932 8.68 -2.72 34.11
CA VAL A 932 8.84 -2.05 32.83
C VAL A 932 7.47 -1.63 32.34
N TYR A 933 7.30 -0.34 32.12
CA TYR A 933 6.09 0.28 31.60
C TYR A 933 6.29 0.58 30.14
N LEU A 934 5.45 0.02 29.30
CA LEU A 934 5.50 0.19 27.84
C LEU A 934 4.34 1.06 27.39
N ALA A 935 4.62 2.11 26.63
CA ALA A 935 3.62 2.75 25.81
C ALA A 935 3.48 1.95 24.51
N ALA A 936 2.33 1.37 24.34
CA ALA A 936 1.93 0.61 23.17
C ALA A 936 0.54 1.13 22.73
N GLU A 937 -0.40 0.26 22.42
CA GLU A 937 -1.80 0.69 22.25
C GLU A 937 -2.38 1.26 23.54
N GLN A 938 -1.95 0.68 24.65
CA GLN A 938 -2.24 1.10 26.02
C GLN A 938 -0.94 1.13 26.83
N VAL A 939 -0.99 1.45 28.10
CA VAL A 939 0.19 1.29 28.95
C VAL A 939 0.18 -0.12 29.55
N LEU A 940 1.19 -0.91 29.18
CA LEU A 940 1.40 -2.27 29.67
C LEU A 940 2.53 -2.30 30.68
N VAL A 941 2.34 -2.99 31.80
CA VAL A 941 3.34 -3.07 32.86
C VAL A 941 3.82 -4.51 33.02
N TYR A 942 5.11 -4.72 32.80
CA TYR A 942 5.75 -6.03 32.89
C TYR A 942 6.67 -6.13 34.10
N SER A 943 6.78 -7.33 34.68
CA SER A 943 7.83 -7.62 35.65
C SER A 943 9.21 -7.66 34.96
N PRO A 944 10.34 -7.56 35.73
CA PRO A 944 11.68 -7.71 35.16
C PRO A 944 11.92 -9.02 34.39
N GLU A 945 11.09 -10.03 34.66
CA GLU A 945 11.13 -11.36 34.03
C GLU A 945 10.26 -11.44 32.75
N GLY A 946 9.60 -10.34 32.37
CA GLY A 946 8.76 -10.30 31.17
C GLY A 946 7.32 -10.82 31.36
N LYS A 947 6.82 -10.87 32.61
CA LYS A 947 5.44 -11.24 32.87
C LYS A 947 4.57 -9.98 32.91
N LEU A 948 3.50 -9.94 32.14
CA LEU A 948 2.50 -8.87 32.22
C LEU A 948 1.84 -8.84 33.60
N LEU A 949 1.92 -7.70 34.27
CA LEU A 949 1.41 -7.48 35.62
C LEU A 949 0.14 -6.64 35.62
N GLU A 950 0.05 -5.65 34.70
CA GLU A 950 -1.02 -4.67 34.68
C GLU A 950 -1.18 -4.11 33.29
N ARG A 951 -2.43 -3.76 32.92
CA ARG A 951 -2.81 -2.93 31.78
C ARG A 951 -3.50 -1.68 32.29
N ILE A 952 -3.02 -0.52 31.90
CA ILE A 952 -3.60 0.77 32.26
C ILE A 952 -4.28 1.34 31.01
N ASP A 953 -5.60 1.33 31.01
CA ASP A 953 -6.36 1.84 29.89
C ASP A 953 -6.35 3.37 29.89
N VAL A 954 -5.92 3.94 28.76
CA VAL A 954 -5.83 5.39 28.52
C VAL A 954 -6.79 5.77 27.41
N PRO A 955 -7.55 6.88 27.54
CA PRO A 955 -8.52 7.27 26.50
C PRO A 955 -7.92 7.54 25.12
N GLU A 956 -6.65 7.91 25.04
CA GLU A 956 -5.92 8.17 23.81
C GLU A 956 -4.64 7.32 23.79
N ARG A 957 -4.10 7.00 22.59
CA ARG A 957 -2.86 6.22 22.46
C ARG A 957 -1.71 6.90 23.19
N PRO A 958 -1.06 6.23 24.14
CA PRO A 958 0.11 6.78 24.82
C PRO A 958 1.32 6.78 23.88
N ILE A 959 2.05 7.91 23.87
CA ILE A 959 3.27 8.09 23.06
C ILE A 959 4.52 8.26 23.91
N ASP A 960 4.37 8.71 25.15
CA ASP A 960 5.49 8.87 26.08
C ASP A 960 5.05 8.65 27.52
N LEU A 961 5.96 8.16 28.36
CA LEU A 961 5.75 7.80 29.74
C LEU A 961 6.86 8.38 30.62
N VAL A 962 6.52 9.22 31.57
CA VAL A 962 7.50 9.85 32.45
C VAL A 962 7.05 9.82 33.93
N PHE A 963 7.89 9.29 34.79
CA PHE A 963 7.64 9.34 36.23
C PHE A 963 8.02 10.69 36.81
N GLY A 964 7.10 11.32 37.53
CA GLY A 964 7.33 12.61 38.17
C GLY A 964 6.53 12.80 39.46
N GLY A 965 6.33 14.05 39.85
CA GLY A 965 5.83 14.42 41.17
C GLY A 965 6.95 14.41 42.22
N ALA A 966 6.73 15.03 43.36
CA ALA A 966 7.75 15.15 44.42
C ALA A 966 8.23 13.79 44.97
N ASP A 967 7.38 12.79 44.95
CA ASP A 967 7.65 11.40 45.39
C ASP A 967 7.96 10.43 44.26
N ARG A 968 7.99 10.92 43.01
CA ARG A 968 8.19 10.14 41.80
C ARG A 968 7.16 9.03 41.57
N ARG A 969 5.96 9.12 42.13
CA ARG A 969 4.90 8.11 42.01
C ARG A 969 3.81 8.51 41.02
N THR A 970 3.90 9.68 40.45
CA THR A 970 2.99 10.08 39.37
C THR A 970 3.56 9.61 38.06
N LEU A 971 2.90 8.64 37.43
CA LEU A 971 3.17 8.30 36.03
C LEU A 971 2.39 9.30 35.16
N TYR A 972 3.10 10.19 34.52
CA TYR A 972 2.55 11.03 33.48
C TYR A 972 2.52 10.21 32.18
N ILE A 973 1.38 10.25 31.51
CA ILE A 973 1.12 9.56 30.26
C ILE A 973 0.79 10.62 29.23
N LEU A 974 1.63 10.75 28.23
CA LEU A 974 1.48 11.73 27.17
C LEU A 974 0.88 11.05 25.95
N THR A 975 -0.11 11.71 25.37
CA THR A 975 -0.67 11.38 24.06
C THR A 975 -0.45 12.56 23.16
N HIS A 976 -0.75 12.46 21.89
CA HIS A 976 -0.51 13.60 21.00
C HIS A 976 -1.36 14.82 21.36
N GLY A 977 -2.62 14.61 21.76
CA GLY A 977 -3.53 15.71 22.04
C GLY A 977 -3.68 16.07 23.52
N SER A 978 -3.21 15.22 24.44
CA SER A 978 -3.56 15.33 25.85
C SER A 978 -2.44 14.88 26.79
N LEU A 979 -2.52 15.37 28.01
CA LEU A 979 -1.69 14.94 29.13
C LEU A 979 -2.55 14.21 30.14
N TYR A 980 -2.19 12.96 30.49
CA TYR A 980 -2.82 12.16 31.53
C TYR A 980 -1.86 11.88 32.68
N ALA A 981 -2.38 11.43 33.80
CA ALA A 981 -1.60 10.94 34.91
C ALA A 981 -2.33 9.86 35.71
N ILE A 982 -1.54 8.97 36.32
CA ILE A 982 -2.02 7.97 37.25
C ILE A 982 -1.01 7.80 38.40
N GLN A 983 -1.48 7.39 39.58
CA GLN A 983 -0.64 7.18 40.75
C GLN A 983 -0.22 5.72 40.87
N THR A 984 1.08 5.46 40.99
CA THR A 984 1.67 4.13 41.16
C THR A 984 2.05 3.86 42.64
N GLN A 985 2.12 2.60 43.01
CA GLN A 985 2.60 2.20 44.33
C GLN A 985 4.13 2.36 44.48
N THR A 986 4.86 2.08 43.39
CA THR A 986 6.32 2.16 43.33
C THR A 986 6.75 3.46 42.63
N PRO A 987 7.72 4.20 43.20
CA PRO A 987 8.27 5.36 42.49
C PRO A 987 9.02 4.94 41.21
N GLY A 988 9.03 5.80 40.17
CA GLY A 988 9.93 5.67 39.06
C GLY A 988 11.42 5.76 39.43
N LEU A 989 12.27 5.25 38.51
CA LEU A 989 13.73 5.32 38.61
C LEU A 989 14.26 6.75 38.61
#